data_9a97dc3d644a0563179fba12e486783f
#
_entry.id   9a97dc3d644a0563179fba12e486783f
#
_cell.length_a   1.000
_cell.length_b   1.000
_cell.length_c   1.000
_cell.angle_alpha   90.00
_cell.angle_beta   90.00
_cell.angle_gamma   90.00
#
_symmetry.space_group_name_H-M   'P 1'
#
loop_
_entity.id
_entity.type
_entity.pdbx_description
1 polymer ?
#
loop_
_entity_poly.entity_id
_entity_poly.type
_entity_poly.pdbx_seq_one_letter_code
_entity_poly.pdbx_strand_id
1 'polypeptide(L)'
;MKPGRSLDKIYFFLLLAFLLILAKPGKAVNNEEISAIYHTQSQDTIDTDTIGPLPFPFKDQPAFGYSKTDSIKLFLNKPGNIKYEIEYDPVTGQYVFYEKVGTLNYRLPQTMSLEDYIDYDFEKSIKSYWRERSQIQSEDQKRSLIPELTIGGEAFNRIFGGNTVNIVPQGYVEVSFGYQMNATENPSIPERLRKVPTFDFDQKIQMNVMGQIGTKMNMRVNYNTEASFDYENKMNLEYTGEEDEIIKRIEAGNVSLPLNGSLITGASNLFGIKSELQFGKLSLTTIFSQQKGESQTVQTEGGAQITNFEISAENYDANRHFFLSHYFRENYDKWLQNTATPITPISINKIEVWVTNKSNNFTEARNILALQDLGEHEPNIYNQLPQFQETVGLPYPQNIFPFNDANGLYYEMANTYSDIRFVQNITSVMSQFGTEFIGGRDFEKIEQARKLSPSEYTVNARLGYISVNSALNTDEVLAVAFNYTSNGITYQVGEFSTDGVTAPQTLILKLIKGTNLSPRLPTWNLMMKNVYNLNAYQLTSDEFRLNVVYQNDSTGTLINYIPEGRINGHILLEVMNLDKLNKQLDPYKDGLFDYIEGITVQSNSGRIIFPVLEPFGKHLADSLQDPVLIEKYT
;
A
#
# COMPACT_ATOMS: atom_id res chain seq x y z
N MET A 1 32.52 -6.33 -19.57
CA MET A 1 32.93 -6.73 -18.22
C MET A 1 32.52 -5.63 -17.26
N LYS A 2 31.45 -5.81 -16.51
CA LYS A 2 30.99 -4.88 -15.47
C LYS A 2 31.31 -5.49 -14.09
N PRO A 3 32.26 -4.98 -13.34
CA PRO A 3 32.43 -5.32 -11.94
C PRO A 3 31.86 -4.17 -11.09
N GLY A 4 30.73 -4.31 -10.50
CA GLY A 4 30.15 -3.31 -9.59
C GLY A 4 28.94 -3.76 -8.79
N ARG A 5 28.16 -4.72 -9.28
CA ARG A 5 26.90 -5.13 -8.63
C ARG A 5 27.04 -6.15 -7.48
N SER A 6 28.22 -6.67 -7.22
CA SER A 6 28.38 -7.72 -6.20
C SER A 6 28.67 -7.20 -4.78
N LEU A 7 29.26 -6.01 -4.66
CA LEU A 7 29.64 -5.45 -3.35
C LEU A 7 28.43 -4.90 -2.58
N ASP A 8 27.49 -4.24 -3.24
CA ASP A 8 26.30 -3.69 -2.58
C ASP A 8 25.38 -4.79 -2.05
N LYS A 9 25.31 -5.93 -2.75
CA LYS A 9 24.58 -7.12 -2.29
C LYS A 9 25.21 -7.76 -1.06
N ILE A 10 26.53 -7.73 -0.94
CA ILE A 10 27.27 -8.30 0.20
C ILE A 10 27.04 -7.44 1.45
N TYR A 11 27.03 -6.11 1.32
CA TYR A 11 26.76 -5.22 2.46
C TYR A 11 25.31 -5.32 2.93
N PHE A 12 24.36 -5.50 2.03
CA PHE A 12 22.96 -5.70 2.40
C PHE A 12 22.75 -7.05 3.12
N PHE A 13 23.37 -8.12 2.63
CA PHE A 13 23.33 -9.43 3.30
C PHE A 13 24.06 -9.42 4.65
N LEU A 14 25.16 -8.68 4.77
CA LEU A 14 25.86 -8.50 6.04
C LEU A 14 25.03 -7.68 7.04
N LEU A 15 24.30 -6.65 6.60
CA LEU A 15 23.39 -5.88 7.43
C LEU A 15 22.18 -6.72 7.87
N LEU A 16 21.61 -7.51 6.96
CA LEU A 16 20.51 -8.43 7.26
C LEU A 16 20.95 -9.57 8.18
N ALA A 17 22.13 -10.13 7.95
CA ALA A 17 22.74 -11.15 8.83
C ALA A 17 23.09 -10.58 10.21
N PHE A 18 23.53 -9.35 10.30
CA PHE A 18 23.77 -8.65 11.57
C PHE A 18 22.47 -8.40 12.32
N LEU A 19 21.38 -8.05 11.64
CA LEU A 19 20.03 -7.93 12.20
C LEU A 19 19.48 -9.29 12.67
N LEU A 20 19.76 -10.38 11.95
CA LEU A 20 19.34 -11.74 12.33
C LEU A 20 20.17 -12.33 13.50
N ILE A 21 21.44 -11.95 13.63
CA ILE A 21 22.29 -12.37 14.73
C ILE A 21 21.90 -11.67 16.06
N LEU A 22 21.28 -10.49 15.99
CA LEU A 22 20.75 -9.79 17.16
C LEU A 22 19.41 -10.36 17.66
N ALA A 23 18.71 -11.14 16.85
CA ALA A 23 17.51 -11.87 17.25
C ALA A 23 17.90 -13.18 17.97
N LYS A 24 18.30 -13.11 19.24
CA LYS A 24 18.35 -14.31 20.08
C LYS A 24 16.92 -14.81 20.24
N PRO A 25 16.63 -16.11 19.96
CA PRO A 25 15.32 -16.67 20.24
C PRO A 25 15.10 -16.61 21.76
N GLY A 26 14.15 -15.79 22.17
CA GLY A 26 13.64 -15.82 23.53
C GLY A 26 13.16 -17.23 23.85
N LYS A 27 13.63 -17.81 24.93
CA LYS A 27 13.13 -19.10 25.43
C LYS A 27 11.63 -19.00 25.58
N ALA A 28 10.91 -19.90 24.93
CA ALA A 28 9.49 -20.09 25.15
C ALA A 28 9.28 -20.38 26.64
N VAL A 29 8.58 -19.49 27.33
CA VAL A 29 8.07 -19.72 28.67
C VAL A 29 6.90 -20.67 28.52
N ASN A 30 7.00 -21.85 29.11
CA ASN A 30 5.94 -22.84 29.14
C ASN A 30 4.68 -22.23 29.80
N ASN A 31 3.58 -22.28 29.08
CA ASN A 31 2.25 -21.78 29.48
C ASN A 31 1.55 -22.63 30.56
N GLU A 32 2.23 -23.45 31.32
CA GLU A 32 1.58 -24.31 32.33
C GLU A 32 1.44 -23.71 33.72
N GLU A 33 2.04 -22.55 34.03
CA GLU A 33 1.91 -21.95 35.37
C GLU A 33 0.92 -20.78 35.47
N ILE A 34 0.22 -20.39 34.39
CA ILE A 34 -0.73 -19.26 34.44
C ILE A 34 -2.20 -19.72 34.63
N SER A 35 -2.48 -21.02 34.58
CA SER A 35 -3.86 -21.51 34.73
C SER A 35 -4.35 -21.67 36.18
N ALA A 36 -3.54 -21.36 37.19
CA ALA A 36 -3.90 -21.56 38.61
C ALA A 36 -4.44 -20.31 39.34
N ILE A 37 -4.59 -19.17 38.67
CA ILE A 37 -5.01 -17.91 39.33
C ILE A 37 -6.44 -17.46 38.98
N TYR A 38 -7.13 -18.13 38.06
CA TYR A 38 -8.48 -17.74 37.67
C TYR A 38 -9.56 -18.75 38.05
N HIS A 39 -9.65 -19.10 39.33
CA HIS A 39 -10.86 -19.76 39.84
C HIS A 39 -11.14 -19.33 41.29
N THR A 40 -11.72 -18.12 41.40
CA THR A 40 -12.73 -17.81 42.42
C THR A 40 -13.49 -16.57 41.96
N GLN A 41 -14.47 -16.75 41.10
CA GLN A 41 -15.57 -15.81 41.00
C GLN A 41 -16.69 -16.28 41.90
N SER A 42 -16.84 -15.67 43.03
CA SER A 42 -18.11 -15.63 43.72
C SER A 42 -19.07 -14.76 42.91
N GLN A 43 -20.19 -15.34 42.51
CA GLN A 43 -21.35 -14.61 42.04
C GLN A 43 -21.92 -13.82 43.22
N ASP A 44 -21.60 -12.54 43.30
CA ASP A 44 -22.41 -11.59 44.03
C ASP A 44 -23.26 -10.82 43.02
N THR A 45 -24.56 -11.10 43.08
CA THR A 45 -25.62 -10.31 42.48
C THR A 45 -25.57 -8.92 43.11
N ILE A 46 -25.07 -7.94 42.34
CA ILE A 46 -25.15 -6.53 42.75
C ILE A 46 -26.57 -6.06 42.39
N ASP A 47 -27.35 -5.83 43.42
CA ASP A 47 -28.62 -5.10 43.37
C ASP A 47 -28.39 -3.71 42.74
N THR A 48 -29.16 -3.41 41.71
CA THR A 48 -29.10 -2.17 40.91
C THR A 48 -29.77 -0.98 41.58
N ASP A 49 -29.68 -0.83 42.89
CA ASP A 49 -30.21 0.35 43.53
C ASP A 49 -29.18 0.94 44.51
N THR A 50 -28.90 2.23 44.29
CA THR A 50 -28.08 3.15 45.06
C THR A 50 -26.56 3.14 44.79
N ILE A 51 -26.20 3.64 43.61
CA ILE A 51 -24.95 4.39 43.50
C ILE A 51 -25.24 5.77 44.09
N GLY A 52 -24.90 5.96 45.37
CA GLY A 52 -24.88 7.29 45.94
C GLY A 52 -23.96 8.21 45.13
N PRO A 53 -24.18 9.54 45.13
CA PRO A 53 -23.29 10.46 44.45
C PRO A 53 -21.86 10.22 44.91
N LEU A 54 -20.94 10.05 43.96
CA LEU A 54 -19.52 9.93 44.24
C LEU A 54 -19.10 11.03 45.25
N PRO A 55 -18.35 10.72 46.31
CA PRO A 55 -18.04 11.65 47.39
C PRO A 55 -17.20 12.86 46.93
N PHE A 56 -16.77 12.88 45.70
CA PHE A 56 -16.05 14.01 45.11
C PHE A 56 -16.76 14.48 43.85
N PRO A 57 -17.46 15.65 43.89
CA PRO A 57 -17.93 16.24 42.64
C PRO A 57 -16.72 16.60 41.78
N PHE A 58 -16.59 15.98 40.61
CA PHE A 58 -15.67 16.43 39.59
C PHE A 58 -16.08 17.86 39.18
N LYS A 59 -15.47 18.84 39.79
CA LYS A 59 -15.47 20.21 39.31
C LYS A 59 -14.34 20.40 38.32
N ASP A 60 -14.45 19.76 37.17
CA ASP A 60 -13.62 20.08 36.02
C ASP A 60 -14.33 21.14 35.15
N GLN A 61 -14.54 22.30 35.76
CA GLN A 61 -14.74 23.51 34.98
C GLN A 61 -13.49 24.37 35.16
N PRO A 62 -12.69 24.57 34.11
CA PRO A 62 -11.66 25.58 34.13
C PRO A 62 -12.35 26.93 34.39
N ALA A 63 -11.81 27.73 35.29
CA ALA A 63 -12.35 29.02 35.71
C ALA A 63 -12.47 30.06 34.56
N PHE A 64 -12.05 29.72 33.38
CA PHE A 64 -12.17 30.50 32.15
C PHE A 64 -12.69 29.57 31.08
N GLY A 65 -13.91 29.78 30.59
CA GLY A 65 -14.69 28.98 29.68
C GLY A 65 -14.06 28.65 28.32
N TYR A 66 -12.87 28.09 28.31
CA TYR A 66 -12.26 27.52 27.12
C TYR A 66 -12.60 26.05 27.04
N SER A 67 -13.36 25.71 26.00
CA SER A 67 -13.66 24.35 25.64
C SER A 67 -12.37 23.54 25.42
N LYS A 68 -12.42 22.26 25.77
CA LYS A 68 -11.40 21.27 25.46
C LYS A 68 -11.08 21.31 23.97
N THR A 69 -10.08 22.04 23.57
CA THR A 69 -9.35 21.83 22.35
C THR A 69 -7.97 21.34 22.72
N ASP A 70 -7.71 20.12 22.28
CA ASP A 70 -6.41 19.47 22.37
C ASP A 70 -5.30 20.41 21.92
N SER A 71 -4.17 20.32 22.66
CA SER A 71 -2.85 20.73 22.22
C SER A 71 -2.46 22.20 22.27
N ILE A 72 -2.80 22.92 23.32
CA ILE A 72 -1.88 23.99 23.73
C ILE A 72 -1.31 23.57 25.09
N LYS A 73 -0.08 23.05 25.12
CA LYS A 73 0.70 22.83 26.32
C LYS A 73 1.10 24.21 26.92
N LEU A 74 0.13 24.95 27.40
CA LEU A 74 0.32 26.20 28.13
C LEU A 74 0.57 25.95 29.61
N PHE A 75 0.74 24.70 30.02
CA PHE A 75 1.26 24.40 31.36
C PHE A 75 2.78 24.48 31.28
N LEU A 76 3.31 25.62 31.70
CA LEU A 76 4.71 25.74 32.04
C LEU A 76 5.01 24.61 33.03
N ASN A 77 5.91 23.72 32.69
CA ASN A 77 6.45 22.77 33.64
C ASN A 77 6.95 23.54 34.84
N LYS A 78 6.72 22.99 36.04
CA LYS A 78 7.28 23.61 37.23
C LYS A 78 8.76 23.89 37.02
N PRO A 79 9.29 25.06 37.42
CA PRO A 79 10.69 25.39 37.18
C PRO A 79 11.59 24.27 37.69
N GLY A 80 12.50 23.76 36.85
CA GLY A 80 13.35 22.62 37.18
C GLY A 80 14.37 22.88 38.31
N ASN A 81 14.51 24.14 38.72
CA ASN A 81 15.38 24.56 39.82
C ASN A 81 14.71 24.51 41.18
N ILE A 82 13.39 24.19 41.29
CA ILE A 82 12.69 24.03 42.57
C ILE A 82 12.72 22.57 42.96
N LYS A 83 13.38 22.25 44.06
CA LYS A 83 13.39 20.92 44.66
C LYS A 83 12.31 20.83 45.75
N TYR A 84 11.62 19.68 45.74
CA TYR A 84 10.60 19.35 46.75
C TYR A 84 11.20 18.33 47.70
N GLU A 85 11.27 18.67 48.98
CA GLU A 85 11.74 17.78 50.04
C GLU A 85 10.64 17.63 51.09
N ILE A 86 10.48 16.42 51.61
CA ILE A 86 9.50 16.09 52.65
C ILE A 86 10.29 15.51 53.80
N GLU A 87 10.18 16.13 54.96
CA GLU A 87 10.84 15.69 56.19
C GLU A 87 9.80 15.43 57.26
N TYR A 88 9.99 14.38 58.06
CA TYR A 88 9.18 14.10 59.22
C TYR A 88 9.80 14.76 60.44
N ASP A 89 9.03 15.61 61.14
CA ASP A 89 9.46 16.21 62.37
C ASP A 89 8.98 15.37 63.60
N PRO A 90 9.88 14.68 64.27
CA PRO A 90 9.52 13.82 65.43
C PRO A 90 9.04 14.59 66.67
N VAL A 91 9.27 15.90 66.75
CA VAL A 91 8.85 16.71 67.85
C VAL A 91 7.39 17.11 67.76
N THR A 92 6.97 17.51 66.58
CA THR A 92 5.57 17.91 66.30
C THR A 92 4.71 16.77 65.81
N GLY A 93 5.31 15.63 65.39
CA GLY A 93 4.62 14.49 64.78
C GLY A 93 4.03 14.78 63.38
N GLN A 94 4.53 15.81 62.73
CA GLN A 94 4.00 16.26 61.44
C GLN A 94 5.03 16.09 60.33
N TYR A 95 4.55 15.95 59.07
CA TYR A 95 5.36 16.02 57.85
C TYR A 95 5.48 17.47 57.41
N VAL A 96 6.70 17.90 57.09
CA VAL A 96 7.02 19.26 56.65
C VAL A 96 7.45 19.22 55.21
N PHE A 97 6.75 19.98 54.36
CA PHE A 97 7.01 20.10 52.93
C PHE A 97 7.85 21.35 52.67
N TYR A 98 9.00 21.16 52.10
CA TYR A 98 9.90 22.22 51.67
C TYR A 98 9.92 22.37 50.16
N GLU A 99 9.75 23.58 49.67
CA GLU A 99 10.07 23.97 48.30
C GLU A 99 11.36 24.77 48.31
N LYS A 100 12.47 24.20 47.87
CA LYS A 100 13.80 24.81 47.95
C LYS A 100 14.34 25.19 46.57
N VAL A 101 14.97 26.37 46.47
CA VAL A 101 15.82 26.78 45.35
C VAL A 101 17.26 26.86 45.86
N GLY A 102 18.08 25.89 45.50
CA GLY A 102 19.40 25.72 46.14
C GLY A 102 19.24 25.36 47.64
N THR A 103 19.75 26.22 48.53
CA THR A 103 19.66 26.05 49.98
C THR A 103 18.55 26.90 50.62
N LEU A 104 17.85 27.74 49.84
CA LEU A 104 16.84 28.67 50.36
C LEU A 104 15.42 28.14 50.10
N ASN A 105 14.54 28.33 51.11
CA ASN A 105 13.14 28.00 50.94
C ASN A 105 12.47 29.01 50.00
N TYR A 106 11.86 28.48 48.90
CA TYR A 106 11.11 29.29 47.93
C TYR A 106 9.77 29.77 48.49
N ARG A 107 9.16 28.94 49.36
CA ARG A 107 7.93 29.24 50.09
C ARG A 107 8.10 28.84 51.56
N LEU A 108 7.22 29.37 52.40
CA LEU A 108 7.15 28.93 53.80
C LEU A 108 6.83 27.42 53.84
N PRO A 109 7.54 26.65 54.68
CA PRO A 109 7.27 25.23 54.85
C PRO A 109 5.81 25.00 55.25
N GLN A 110 5.19 24.01 54.60
CA GLN A 110 3.82 23.60 54.95
C GLN A 110 3.88 22.34 55.79
N THR A 111 3.09 22.29 56.86
CA THR A 111 3.01 21.11 57.73
C THR A 111 1.71 20.36 57.47
N MET A 112 1.77 19.04 57.57
CA MET A 112 0.65 18.14 57.36
C MET A 112 0.66 17.07 58.47
N SER A 113 -0.51 16.67 58.96
CA SER A 113 -0.61 15.57 59.91
C SER A 113 -0.23 14.23 59.28
N LEU A 114 0.08 13.21 60.05
CA LEU A 114 0.39 11.88 59.54
C LEU A 114 -0.79 11.29 58.75
N GLU A 115 -2.02 11.53 59.23
CA GLU A 115 -3.23 11.01 58.59
C GLU A 115 -3.47 11.65 57.23
N ASP A 116 -3.39 12.98 57.16
CA ASP A 116 -3.50 13.72 55.88
C ASP A 116 -2.35 13.41 54.93
N TYR A 117 -1.15 13.12 55.45
CA TYR A 117 -0.01 12.72 54.59
C TYR A 117 -0.22 11.34 53.97
N ILE A 118 -0.77 10.38 54.70
CA ILE A 118 -1.10 9.04 54.16
C ILE A 118 -2.12 9.17 53.04
N ASP A 119 -3.15 9.97 53.22
CA ASP A 119 -4.17 10.21 52.19
C ASP A 119 -3.58 10.90 50.96
N TYR A 120 -2.74 11.90 51.16
CA TYR A 120 -2.04 12.59 50.07
C TYR A 120 -1.12 11.65 49.27
N ASP A 121 -0.32 10.81 49.94
CA ASP A 121 0.60 9.88 49.30
C ASP A 121 -0.16 8.77 48.57
N PHE A 122 -1.27 8.32 49.17
CA PHE A 122 -2.17 7.36 48.55
C PHE A 122 -2.81 7.90 47.25
N GLU A 123 -3.36 9.12 47.27
CA GLU A 123 -3.89 9.76 46.07
C GLU A 123 -2.83 9.97 44.99
N LYS A 124 -1.63 10.38 45.41
CA LYS A 124 -0.51 10.56 44.49
C LYS A 124 -0.09 9.24 43.83
N SER A 125 -0.04 8.18 44.63
CA SER A 125 0.29 6.82 44.17
C SER A 125 -0.77 6.29 43.20
N ILE A 126 -2.06 6.47 43.48
CA ILE A 126 -3.15 6.13 42.58
C ILE A 126 -3.03 6.91 41.25
N LYS A 127 -2.80 8.21 41.29
CA LYS A 127 -2.66 9.06 40.11
C LYS A 127 -1.45 8.65 39.26
N SER A 128 -0.32 8.29 39.90
CA SER A 128 0.87 7.79 39.19
C SER A 128 0.62 6.42 38.56
N TYR A 129 -0.03 5.50 39.31
CA TYR A 129 -0.40 4.17 38.81
C TYR A 129 -1.32 4.25 37.56
N TRP A 130 -2.37 5.07 37.61
CA TRP A 130 -3.26 5.24 36.47
C TRP A 130 -2.60 5.92 35.27
N ARG A 131 -1.69 6.87 35.53
CA ARG A 131 -0.90 7.52 34.49
C ARG A 131 0.03 6.52 33.81
N GLU A 132 0.74 5.74 34.60
CA GLU A 132 1.64 4.69 34.10
C GLU A 132 0.85 3.62 33.31
N ARG A 133 -0.29 3.18 33.84
CA ARG A 133 -1.13 2.18 33.15
C ARG A 133 -1.78 2.73 31.88
N SER A 134 -2.18 3.97 31.83
CA SER A 134 -2.69 4.61 30.62
C SER A 134 -1.59 4.83 29.56
N GLN A 135 -0.36 5.07 30.00
CA GLN A 135 0.80 5.12 29.10
C GLN A 135 1.11 3.72 28.53
N ILE A 136 1.13 2.70 29.35
CA ILE A 136 1.34 1.30 28.91
C ILE A 136 0.23 0.88 27.93
N GLN A 137 -1.04 1.18 28.18
CA GLN A 137 -2.14 0.90 27.25
C GLN A 137 -2.03 1.67 25.93
N SER A 138 -1.49 2.89 25.94
CA SER A 138 -1.27 3.66 24.71
C SER A 138 -0.03 3.19 23.93
N GLU A 139 0.94 2.55 24.61
CA GLU A 139 2.12 1.95 23.99
C GLU A 139 1.83 0.56 23.42
N ASP A 140 0.97 -0.24 24.05
CA ASP A 140 0.51 -1.54 23.52
C ASP A 140 -0.26 -1.40 22.18
N GLN A 141 -0.86 -0.24 21.92
CA GLN A 141 -1.46 0.06 20.61
C GLN A 141 -0.44 0.43 19.52
N LYS A 142 0.77 0.81 19.91
CA LYS A 142 1.91 0.98 18.99
C LYS A 142 2.76 -0.30 19.00
N ARG A 143 2.25 -1.38 18.42
CA ARG A 143 3.09 -2.56 18.10
C ARG A 143 4.13 -2.14 17.07
N SER A 144 5.24 -1.62 17.53
CA SER A 144 6.44 -1.48 16.72
C SER A 144 6.90 -2.89 16.34
N LEU A 145 7.11 -3.13 15.04
CA LEU A 145 7.68 -4.39 14.53
C LEU A 145 9.04 -4.71 15.17
N ILE A 146 9.76 -3.69 15.60
CA ILE A 146 11.04 -3.79 16.29
C ILE A 146 10.84 -3.20 17.69
N PRO A 147 11.00 -4.00 18.76
CA PRO A 147 10.92 -3.47 20.12
C PRO A 147 12.05 -2.47 20.37
N GLU A 148 11.81 -1.51 21.23
CA GLU A 148 12.82 -0.56 21.67
C GLU A 148 14.00 -1.30 22.32
N LEU A 149 15.20 -1.09 21.79
CA LEU A 149 16.39 -1.73 22.30
C LEU A 149 17.06 -0.83 23.32
N THR A 150 17.32 -1.36 24.52
CA THR A 150 18.09 -0.65 25.54
C THR A 150 19.53 -1.15 25.53
N ILE A 151 20.47 -0.24 25.29
CA ILE A 151 21.91 -0.54 25.30
C ILE A 151 22.51 -0.02 26.62
N GLY A 152 22.96 -0.94 27.47
CA GLY A 152 23.61 -0.58 28.73
C GLY A 152 25.04 -0.07 28.49
N GLY A 153 25.44 0.94 29.28
CA GLY A 153 26.80 1.46 29.27
C GLY A 153 26.85 2.97 29.45
N GLU A 154 27.64 3.42 30.43
CA GLU A 154 27.81 4.86 30.72
C GLU A 154 28.40 5.63 29.53
N ALA A 155 29.32 5.00 28.81
CA ALA A 155 29.91 5.58 27.60
C ALA A 155 28.89 5.81 26.49
N PHE A 156 27.97 4.86 26.29
CA PHE A 156 26.90 4.99 25.30
C PHE A 156 25.95 6.13 25.65
N ASN A 157 25.50 6.18 26.90
CA ASN A 157 24.61 7.23 27.40
C ASN A 157 25.23 8.63 27.29
N ARG A 158 26.54 8.74 27.58
CA ARG A 158 27.27 10.01 27.47
C ARG A 158 27.40 10.50 26.02
N ILE A 159 27.61 9.59 25.06
CA ILE A 159 27.77 9.96 23.65
C ILE A 159 26.43 10.27 23.00
N PHE A 160 25.40 9.44 23.22
CA PHE A 160 24.13 9.52 22.51
C PHE A 160 23.01 10.21 23.30
N GLY A 161 23.25 10.63 24.54
CA GLY A 161 22.27 11.32 25.38
C GLY A 161 21.13 10.43 25.86
N GLY A 162 21.29 9.11 25.82
CA GLY A 162 20.30 8.12 26.26
C GLY A 162 20.76 6.70 25.96
N ASN A 163 20.08 5.73 26.51
CA ASN A 163 20.40 4.30 26.36
C ASN A 163 19.41 3.55 25.46
N THR A 164 18.49 4.25 24.83
CA THR A 164 17.43 3.65 24.02
C THR A 164 17.74 3.80 22.52
N VAL A 165 17.40 2.75 21.76
CA VAL A 165 17.44 2.73 20.30
C VAL A 165 16.05 2.38 19.81
N ASN A 166 15.41 3.32 19.17
CA ASN A 166 14.08 3.16 18.58
C ASN A 166 14.20 3.18 17.05
N ILE A 167 13.76 2.11 16.38
CA ILE A 167 13.79 1.98 14.91
C ILE A 167 12.38 1.69 14.44
N VAL A 168 11.85 2.58 13.63
CA VAL A 168 10.50 2.47 13.06
C VAL A 168 10.61 2.31 11.55
N PRO A 169 10.55 1.07 11.04
CA PRO A 169 10.46 0.82 9.61
C PRO A 169 9.03 1.05 9.13
N GLN A 170 8.89 1.70 7.99
CA GLN A 170 7.63 1.92 7.29
C GLN A 170 7.83 1.59 5.82
N GLY A 171 6.98 0.74 5.27
CA GLY A 171 7.09 0.33 3.88
C GLY A 171 6.73 -1.12 3.68
N TYR A 172 7.11 -1.65 2.53
CA TYR A 172 6.88 -3.06 2.20
C TYR A 172 8.11 -3.68 1.55
N VAL A 173 8.19 -4.99 1.68
CA VAL A 173 9.16 -5.85 1.02
C VAL A 173 8.38 -6.95 0.33
N GLU A 174 8.46 -7.00 -0.99
CA GLU A 174 7.89 -8.04 -1.82
C GLU A 174 9.05 -8.89 -2.37
N VAL A 175 8.95 -10.19 -2.20
CA VAL A 175 9.93 -11.15 -2.71
C VAL A 175 9.17 -12.19 -3.53
N SER A 176 9.46 -12.24 -4.82
CA SER A 176 8.85 -13.15 -5.76
C SER A 176 9.82 -14.26 -6.13
N PHE A 177 9.36 -15.49 -6.01
CA PHE A 177 10.10 -16.68 -6.43
C PHE A 177 9.36 -17.33 -7.59
N GLY A 178 10.03 -17.49 -8.72
CA GLY A 178 9.51 -18.14 -9.90
C GLY A 178 10.39 -19.30 -10.34
N TYR A 179 9.76 -20.30 -10.93
CA TYR A 179 10.44 -21.34 -11.67
C TYR A 179 9.81 -21.40 -13.05
N GLN A 180 10.60 -21.14 -14.06
CA GLN A 180 10.20 -21.19 -15.46
C GLN A 180 10.99 -22.28 -16.17
N MET A 181 10.31 -23.13 -16.90
CA MET A 181 10.94 -24.14 -17.72
C MET A 181 10.52 -23.95 -19.18
N ASN A 182 11.48 -23.64 -20.02
CA ASN A 182 11.28 -23.56 -21.47
C ASN A 182 11.65 -24.90 -22.09
N ALA A 183 10.71 -25.48 -22.83
CA ALA A 183 10.94 -26.71 -23.60
C ALA A 183 10.83 -26.40 -25.11
N THR A 184 11.84 -26.74 -25.88
CA THR A 184 11.89 -26.54 -27.31
C THR A 184 12.09 -27.87 -28.02
N GLU A 185 11.25 -28.21 -28.99
CA GLU A 185 11.34 -29.47 -29.73
C GLU A 185 12.22 -29.36 -30.99
N ASN A 186 13.04 -28.33 -31.11
CA ASN A 186 13.91 -28.12 -32.24
C ASN A 186 14.95 -29.27 -32.39
N PRO A 187 14.94 -30.06 -33.45
CA PRO A 187 15.89 -31.17 -33.69
C PRO A 187 17.35 -30.72 -33.73
N SER A 188 17.61 -29.45 -34.08
CA SER A 188 18.96 -28.89 -34.17
C SER A 188 19.60 -28.64 -32.83
N ILE A 189 18.81 -28.65 -31.75
CA ILE A 189 19.29 -28.44 -30.38
C ILE A 189 19.50 -29.80 -29.70
N PRO A 190 20.66 -30.04 -29.07
CA PRO A 190 20.89 -31.26 -28.31
C PRO A 190 19.81 -31.45 -27.22
N GLU A 191 19.34 -32.69 -27.02
CA GLU A 191 18.24 -33.00 -26.08
C GLU A 191 18.43 -32.40 -24.67
N ARG A 192 19.68 -32.37 -24.15
CA ARG A 192 19.99 -31.79 -22.87
C ARG A 192 19.77 -30.27 -22.74
N LEU A 193 19.71 -29.57 -23.87
CA LEU A 193 19.50 -28.12 -23.98
C LEU A 193 18.08 -27.76 -24.42
N ARG A 194 17.26 -28.76 -24.75
CA ARG A 194 15.87 -28.53 -25.14
C ARG A 194 14.97 -28.14 -23.98
N LYS A 195 15.35 -28.50 -22.73
CA LYS A 195 14.63 -28.12 -21.53
C LYS A 195 15.56 -27.30 -20.65
N VAL A 196 15.32 -26.01 -20.58
CA VAL A 196 16.12 -25.08 -19.80
C VAL A 196 15.28 -24.56 -18.63
N PRO A 197 15.56 -25.07 -17.40
CA PRO A 197 14.96 -24.51 -16.22
C PRO A 197 15.63 -23.18 -15.86
N THR A 198 14.85 -22.16 -15.57
CA THR A 198 15.32 -20.87 -15.09
C THR A 198 14.62 -20.58 -13.77
N PHE A 199 15.41 -20.24 -12.76
CA PHE A 199 14.87 -19.73 -11.50
C PHE A 199 14.78 -18.22 -11.59
N ASP A 200 13.59 -17.69 -11.39
CA ASP A 200 13.32 -16.27 -11.36
C ASP A 200 13.19 -15.82 -9.91
N PHE A 201 13.95 -14.78 -9.56
CA PHE A 201 13.96 -14.19 -8.25
C PHE A 201 13.89 -12.67 -8.41
N ASP A 202 12.77 -12.11 -8.05
CA ASP A 202 12.56 -10.67 -8.04
C ASP A 202 12.30 -10.16 -6.62
N GLN A 203 12.86 -9.00 -6.31
CA GLN A 203 12.63 -8.34 -5.03
C GLN A 203 12.28 -6.87 -5.26
N LYS A 204 11.18 -6.45 -4.66
CA LYS A 204 10.75 -5.06 -4.63
C LYS A 204 10.74 -4.60 -3.18
N ILE A 205 11.53 -3.59 -2.90
CA ILE A 205 11.65 -3.02 -1.56
C ILE A 205 11.37 -1.54 -1.66
N GLN A 206 10.35 -1.09 -0.95
CA GLN A 206 10.12 0.33 -0.73
C GLN A 206 10.01 0.54 0.77
N MET A 207 11.04 1.09 1.38
CA MET A 207 11.17 1.20 2.82
C MET A 207 11.67 2.58 3.23
N ASN A 208 10.98 3.17 4.19
CA ASN A 208 11.43 4.34 4.91
C ASN A 208 11.68 3.95 6.36
N VAL A 209 12.91 4.05 6.81
CA VAL A 209 13.30 3.70 8.19
C VAL A 209 13.67 4.98 8.92
N MET A 210 12.94 5.24 9.99
CA MET A 210 13.28 6.28 10.95
C MET A 210 13.87 5.65 12.21
N GLY A 211 15.05 6.08 12.61
CA GLY A 211 15.73 5.60 13.81
C GLY A 211 16.11 6.75 14.72
N GLN A 212 16.00 6.53 16.02
CA GLN A 212 16.49 7.45 17.05
C GLN A 212 17.35 6.67 18.02
N ILE A 213 18.57 7.14 18.25
CA ILE A 213 19.52 6.55 19.17
C ILE A 213 19.80 7.58 20.27
N GLY A 214 19.36 7.29 21.47
CA GLY A 214 19.33 8.30 22.56
C GLY A 214 18.55 9.54 22.16
N THR A 215 18.99 10.70 22.59
CA THR A 215 18.37 12.01 22.26
C THR A 215 19.14 12.77 21.18
N LYS A 216 20.40 12.39 20.91
CA LYS A 216 21.32 13.16 20.08
C LYS A 216 21.45 12.64 18.64
N MET A 217 21.05 11.39 18.35
CA MET A 217 21.28 10.78 17.04
C MET A 217 19.97 10.37 16.36
N ASN A 218 19.76 10.89 15.16
CA ASN A 218 18.63 10.54 14.29
C ASN A 218 19.12 9.88 13.00
N MET A 219 18.41 8.84 12.57
CA MET A 219 18.67 8.13 11.33
C MET A 219 17.43 8.18 10.44
N ARG A 220 17.61 8.47 9.17
CA ARG A 220 16.57 8.36 8.14
C ARG A 220 17.14 7.63 6.93
N VAL A 221 16.50 6.55 6.55
CA VAL A 221 16.87 5.77 5.38
C VAL A 221 15.63 5.62 4.50
N ASN A 222 15.72 6.09 3.28
CA ASN A 222 14.73 5.85 2.24
C ASN A 222 15.37 4.94 1.19
N TYR A 223 14.80 3.77 0.98
CA TYR A 223 15.29 2.78 0.05
C TYR A 223 14.17 2.28 -0.85
N ASN A 224 14.37 2.38 -2.15
CA ASN A 224 13.42 1.94 -3.18
C ASN A 224 14.20 1.23 -4.30
N THR A 225 13.91 -0.05 -4.51
CA THR A 225 14.55 -0.84 -5.59
C THR A 225 14.00 -0.53 -6.98
N GLU A 226 12.80 0.04 -7.07
CA GLU A 226 12.16 0.47 -8.33
C GLU A 226 12.44 1.94 -8.66
N ALA A 227 13.27 2.61 -7.86
CA ALA A 227 13.66 3.99 -8.13
C ALA A 227 14.34 4.13 -9.49
N SER A 228 13.85 5.06 -10.30
CA SER A 228 14.42 5.34 -11.63
C SER A 228 15.84 5.92 -11.53
N PHE A 229 16.15 6.54 -10.39
CA PHE A 229 17.42 7.20 -10.15
C PHE A 229 17.97 6.85 -8.77
N ASP A 230 19.26 6.55 -8.71
CA ASP A 230 19.95 6.20 -7.45
C ASP A 230 19.86 7.28 -6.36
N TYR A 231 19.62 8.55 -6.74
CA TYR A 231 19.48 9.65 -5.79
C TYR A 231 18.17 9.61 -4.97
N GLU A 232 17.20 8.80 -5.36
CA GLU A 232 15.97 8.59 -4.59
C GLU A 232 16.24 7.76 -3.35
N ASN A 233 17.28 6.92 -3.39
CA ASN A 233 17.76 6.14 -2.26
C ASN A 233 18.63 7.01 -1.36
N LYS A 234 18.05 7.54 -0.29
CA LYS A 234 18.70 8.47 0.63
C LYS A 234 18.96 7.83 1.97
N MET A 235 20.16 8.01 2.47
CA MET A 235 20.53 7.69 3.83
C MET A 235 21.04 8.96 4.52
N ASN A 236 20.49 9.30 5.65
CA ASN A 236 20.95 10.41 6.48
C ASN A 236 21.03 9.96 7.93
N LEU A 237 22.20 10.07 8.48
CA LEU A 237 22.52 9.87 9.89
C LEU A 237 22.95 11.21 10.46
N GLU A 238 22.20 11.73 11.41
CA GLU A 238 22.41 13.05 11.99
C GLU A 238 22.64 12.96 13.49
N TYR A 239 23.78 13.45 13.94
CA TYR A 239 24.11 13.67 15.35
C TYR A 239 23.99 15.17 15.65
N THR A 240 23.27 15.54 16.70
CA THR A 240 23.12 16.91 17.18
C THR A 240 23.64 17.02 18.60
N GLY A 241 24.74 17.77 18.79
CA GLY A 241 25.33 18.03 20.11
C GLY A 241 24.57 19.12 20.88
N GLU A 242 24.88 19.25 22.16
CA GLU A 242 24.33 20.26 23.06
C GLU A 242 25.01 21.63 22.86
N GLU A 243 24.43 22.68 23.48
CA GLU A 243 24.94 24.07 23.28
C GLU A 243 26.38 24.28 23.78
N ASP A 244 26.83 23.53 24.75
CA ASP A 244 28.18 23.59 25.36
C ASP A 244 29.18 22.59 24.75
N GLU A 245 28.73 21.74 23.84
CA GLU A 245 29.63 20.78 23.15
C GLU A 245 30.33 21.43 21.96
N ILE A 246 31.58 20.99 21.71
CA ILE A 246 32.38 21.44 20.56
C ILE A 246 31.75 20.92 19.25
N ILE A 247 31.24 19.70 19.26
CA ILE A 247 30.58 19.07 18.11
C ILE A 247 29.13 19.53 18.12
N LYS A 248 28.77 20.41 17.17
CA LYS A 248 27.41 20.90 17.02
C LYS A 248 26.55 19.95 16.21
N ARG A 249 27.12 19.45 15.11
CA ARG A 249 26.37 18.58 14.20
C ARG A 249 27.34 17.70 13.41
N ILE A 250 26.99 16.43 13.27
CA ILE A 250 27.62 15.51 12.31
C ILE A 250 26.51 14.91 11.47
N GLU A 251 26.63 15.06 10.16
CA GLU A 251 25.74 14.43 9.19
C GLU A 251 26.57 13.41 8.38
N ALA A 252 26.06 12.18 8.22
CA ALA A 252 26.65 11.14 7.40
C ALA A 252 25.61 10.57 6.42
N GLY A 253 26.02 10.33 5.19
CA GLY A 253 25.17 9.88 4.10
C GLY A 253 24.94 10.95 3.05
N ASN A 254 23.71 11.23 2.67
CA ASN A 254 23.40 12.31 1.73
C ASN A 254 23.46 13.65 2.46
N VAL A 255 24.48 14.44 2.15
CA VAL A 255 24.76 15.72 2.80
C VAL A 255 24.74 16.87 1.78
N SER A 256 24.49 18.09 2.25
CA SER A 256 24.53 19.28 1.43
C SER A 256 25.43 20.35 2.06
N LEU A 257 26.12 21.12 1.23
CA LEU A 257 26.93 22.25 1.66
C LEU A 257 26.42 23.52 0.95
N PRO A 258 25.39 24.20 1.49
CA PRO A 258 24.99 25.50 0.98
C PRO A 258 26.06 26.56 1.33
N LEU A 259 26.60 27.22 0.34
CA LEU A 259 27.53 28.33 0.53
C LEU A 259 26.83 29.66 0.17
N ASN A 260 26.88 30.61 1.09
CA ASN A 260 26.32 31.94 0.90
C ASN A 260 27.35 32.84 0.18
N GLY A 261 27.60 32.58 -1.10
CA GLY A 261 28.57 33.39 -1.88
C GLY A 261 28.20 33.45 -3.35
N SER A 262 28.48 34.57 -3.98
CA SER A 262 28.23 34.77 -5.42
C SER A 262 29.28 34.13 -6.32
N LEU A 263 30.47 33.80 -5.80
CA LEU A 263 31.59 33.25 -6.55
C LEU A 263 31.73 31.74 -6.49
N ILE A 264 31.21 31.12 -5.44
CA ILE A 264 31.25 29.67 -5.25
C ILE A 264 29.84 29.19 -4.91
N THR A 265 29.26 28.41 -5.80
CA THR A 265 27.96 27.79 -5.55
C THR A 265 28.16 26.55 -4.66
N GLY A 266 27.33 26.45 -3.62
CA GLY A 266 27.31 25.25 -2.78
C GLY A 266 26.90 24.02 -3.57
N ALA A 267 27.28 22.85 -3.10
CA ALA A 267 26.90 21.57 -3.69
C ALA A 267 25.75 20.95 -2.89
N SER A 268 24.73 20.48 -3.62
CA SER A 268 23.65 19.66 -3.11
C SER A 268 23.86 18.20 -3.56
N ASN A 269 23.35 17.24 -2.79
CA ASN A 269 23.44 15.80 -3.08
C ASN A 269 24.86 15.23 -3.13
N LEU A 270 25.62 15.49 -2.09
CA LEU A 270 26.91 14.84 -1.85
C LEU A 270 26.69 13.61 -0.95
N PHE A 271 27.42 12.52 -1.22
CA PHE A 271 27.47 11.39 -0.32
C PHE A 271 28.76 11.41 0.48
N GLY A 272 28.65 11.52 1.82
CA GLY A 272 29.83 11.68 2.65
C GLY A 272 29.54 12.01 4.11
N ILE A 273 30.47 12.66 4.76
CA ILE A 273 30.37 13.10 6.15
C ILE A 273 30.60 14.62 6.20
N LYS A 274 29.65 15.30 6.83
CA LYS A 274 29.75 16.72 7.14
C LYS A 274 29.82 16.90 8.64
N SER A 275 30.73 17.70 9.16
CA SER A 275 30.81 18.03 10.57
C SER A 275 30.83 19.54 10.77
N GLU A 276 30.09 19.99 11.76
CA GLU A 276 30.03 21.37 12.23
C GLU A 276 30.56 21.41 13.66
N LEU A 277 31.68 22.11 13.83
CA LEU A 277 32.38 22.27 15.09
C LEU A 277 32.37 23.74 15.51
N GLN A 278 32.25 24.00 16.81
CA GLN A 278 32.29 25.35 17.36
C GLN A 278 33.33 25.45 18.47
N PHE A 279 34.28 26.34 18.28
CA PHE A 279 35.32 26.67 19.26
C PHE A 279 35.14 28.12 19.72
N GLY A 280 34.31 28.33 20.69
CA GLY A 280 33.92 29.69 21.13
C GLY A 280 33.21 30.47 20.01
N LYS A 281 33.88 31.51 19.47
CA LYS A 281 33.34 32.32 18.34
C LYS A 281 33.70 31.77 16.96
N LEU A 282 34.53 30.74 16.88
CA LEU A 282 34.95 30.14 15.62
C LEU A 282 34.03 28.94 15.30
N SER A 283 33.33 29.01 14.18
CA SER A 283 32.59 27.91 13.59
C SER A 283 33.38 27.32 12.44
N LEU A 284 33.60 26.01 12.47
CA LEU A 284 34.31 25.25 11.42
C LEU A 284 33.37 24.19 10.85
N THR A 285 33.06 24.31 9.55
CA THR A 285 32.32 23.28 8.81
C THR A 285 33.29 22.54 7.90
N THR A 286 33.33 21.23 8.04
CA THR A 286 34.14 20.34 7.19
C THR A 286 33.26 19.33 6.49
N ILE A 287 33.59 19.00 5.25
CA ILE A 287 32.90 17.97 4.49
C ILE A 287 33.91 17.06 3.77
N PHE A 288 33.69 15.76 3.92
CA PHE A 288 34.39 14.73 3.16
C PHE A 288 33.34 14.00 2.33
N SER A 289 33.34 14.20 1.02
CA SER A 289 32.30 13.65 0.18
C SER A 289 32.83 13.08 -1.12
N GLN A 290 32.08 12.09 -1.64
CA GLN A 290 32.24 11.56 -2.96
C GLN A 290 30.97 11.89 -3.76
N GLN A 291 31.14 12.51 -4.92
CA GLN A 291 30.06 12.70 -5.85
C GLN A 291 30.04 11.55 -6.84
N LYS A 292 28.93 10.81 -6.88
CA LYS A 292 28.64 9.86 -7.96
C LYS A 292 27.80 10.58 -8.98
N GLY A 293 28.34 10.81 -10.17
CA GLY A 293 27.59 11.33 -11.32
C GLY A 293 27.47 10.21 -12.35
N GLU A 294 26.27 9.95 -12.81
CA GLU A 294 26.02 9.15 -14.00
C GLU A 294 25.59 10.11 -15.09
N SER A 295 26.34 10.15 -16.19
CA SER A 295 25.95 10.94 -17.36
C SER A 295 25.38 9.99 -18.41
N GLN A 296 24.09 10.09 -18.68
CA GLN A 296 23.50 9.51 -19.88
C GLN A 296 23.50 10.56 -20.98
N THR A 297 24.16 10.23 -22.08
CA THR A 297 24.09 11.06 -23.28
C THR A 297 22.93 10.55 -24.12
N VAL A 298 21.85 11.29 -24.17
CA VAL A 298 20.77 11.05 -25.13
C VAL A 298 21.10 11.85 -26.38
N GLN A 299 21.51 11.17 -27.42
CA GLN A 299 21.74 11.78 -28.71
C GLN A 299 20.45 11.68 -29.53
N THR A 300 19.75 12.80 -29.69
CA THR A 300 18.56 12.87 -30.54
C THR A 300 19.00 13.53 -31.86
N GLU A 301 19.21 12.72 -32.89
CA GLU A 301 19.32 13.22 -34.25
C GLU A 301 17.90 13.40 -34.79
N GLY A 302 17.61 14.59 -35.33
CA GLY A 302 16.25 15.00 -35.71
C GLY A 302 15.54 14.02 -36.63
N GLY A 303 14.47 13.42 -36.11
CA GLY A 303 13.58 12.45 -36.76
C GLY A 303 12.90 11.55 -35.72
N ALA A 304 11.81 10.91 -36.08
CA ALA A 304 11.19 9.90 -35.25
C ALA A 304 12.17 8.73 -35.04
N GLN A 305 12.48 8.43 -33.79
CA GLN A 305 13.37 7.30 -33.47
C GLN A 305 12.58 5.99 -33.65
N ILE A 306 13.00 5.17 -34.60
CA ILE A 306 12.44 3.82 -34.76
C ILE A 306 13.12 2.90 -33.75
N THR A 307 12.37 2.40 -32.80
CA THR A 307 12.83 1.43 -31.81
C THR A 307 12.12 0.09 -32.05
N ASN A 308 12.89 -0.99 -32.12
CA ASN A 308 12.33 -2.33 -32.16
C ASN A 308 11.94 -2.77 -30.75
N PHE A 309 10.82 -3.45 -30.62
CA PHE A 309 10.36 -4.07 -29.38
C PHE A 309 10.02 -5.54 -29.62
N GLU A 310 10.18 -6.34 -28.58
CA GLU A 310 9.78 -7.74 -28.54
C GLU A 310 9.23 -8.02 -27.15
N ILE A 311 8.01 -8.54 -27.06
CA ILE A 311 7.30 -8.81 -25.83
C ILE A 311 6.69 -10.19 -25.93
N SER A 312 6.97 -11.05 -24.94
CA SER A 312 6.36 -12.37 -24.84
C SER A 312 4.89 -12.27 -24.39
N ALA A 313 4.07 -13.22 -24.79
CA ALA A 313 2.63 -13.25 -24.53
C ALA A 313 2.26 -13.22 -23.03
N GLU A 314 3.12 -13.78 -22.17
CA GLU A 314 2.94 -13.79 -20.72
C GLU A 314 3.23 -12.43 -20.05
N ASN A 315 3.93 -11.51 -20.73
CA ASN A 315 4.36 -10.22 -20.19
C ASN A 315 3.33 -9.12 -20.46
N TYR A 316 2.06 -9.37 -20.14
CA TYR A 316 1.02 -8.34 -20.18
C TYR A 316 1.19 -7.32 -19.04
N ASP A 317 0.62 -6.12 -19.20
CA ASP A 317 0.69 -5.02 -18.21
C ASP A 317 -0.18 -5.31 -16.97
N ALA A 318 0.32 -6.20 -16.10
CA ALA A 318 -0.40 -6.74 -14.96
C ALA A 318 -0.70 -5.66 -13.88
N ASN A 319 -1.78 -5.88 -13.11
CA ASN A 319 -2.18 -5.05 -11.96
C ASN A 319 -2.44 -3.57 -12.28
N ARG A 320 -2.81 -3.26 -13.51
CA ARG A 320 -3.01 -1.88 -13.96
C ARG A 320 -4.37 -1.64 -14.62
N HIS A 321 -4.87 -2.61 -15.36
CA HIS A 321 -6.09 -2.50 -16.15
C HIS A 321 -7.14 -3.45 -15.62
N PHE A 322 -8.36 -2.93 -15.32
CA PHE A 322 -9.40 -3.72 -14.68
C PHE A 322 -10.79 -3.40 -15.22
N PHE A 323 -11.58 -4.44 -15.48
CA PHE A 323 -13.02 -4.29 -15.70
C PHE A 323 -13.74 -3.90 -14.40
N LEU A 324 -14.75 -3.07 -14.51
CA LEU A 324 -15.54 -2.62 -13.36
C LEU A 324 -16.57 -3.67 -12.89
N SER A 325 -16.92 -4.64 -13.74
CA SER A 325 -17.84 -5.74 -13.45
C SER A 325 -17.59 -6.91 -14.43
N HIS A 326 -17.98 -8.11 -14.04
CA HIS A 326 -17.93 -9.29 -14.91
C HIS A 326 -18.80 -9.14 -16.15
N TYR A 327 -19.93 -8.45 -16.07
CA TYR A 327 -20.79 -8.14 -17.21
C TYR A 327 -20.03 -7.39 -18.32
N PHE A 328 -19.21 -6.41 -17.97
CA PHE A 328 -18.42 -5.65 -18.97
C PHE A 328 -17.33 -6.53 -19.58
N ARG A 329 -16.70 -7.37 -18.79
CA ARG A 329 -15.73 -8.36 -19.27
C ARG A 329 -16.36 -9.33 -20.28
N GLU A 330 -17.49 -9.94 -19.94
CA GLU A 330 -18.15 -10.97 -20.78
C GLU A 330 -18.65 -10.42 -22.12
N ASN A 331 -18.97 -9.15 -22.17
CA ASN A 331 -19.43 -8.50 -23.39
C ASN A 331 -18.31 -7.81 -24.18
N TYR A 332 -17.08 -7.78 -23.69
CA TYR A 332 -15.96 -7.05 -24.29
C TYR A 332 -15.72 -7.46 -25.75
N ASP A 333 -15.53 -8.75 -26.02
CA ASP A 333 -15.28 -9.28 -27.35
C ASP A 333 -16.44 -9.01 -28.32
N LYS A 334 -17.67 -9.13 -27.82
CA LYS A 334 -18.89 -8.85 -28.58
C LYS A 334 -18.99 -7.39 -28.97
N TRP A 335 -18.69 -6.48 -28.05
CA TRP A 335 -18.75 -5.04 -28.32
C TRP A 335 -17.66 -4.56 -29.27
N LEU A 336 -16.54 -5.30 -29.36
CA LEU A 336 -15.43 -5.02 -30.26
C LEU A 336 -15.44 -5.86 -31.55
N GLN A 337 -16.54 -6.51 -31.86
CA GLN A 337 -16.68 -7.22 -33.15
C GLN A 337 -16.42 -6.29 -34.34
N ASN A 338 -16.90 -5.04 -34.27
CA ASN A 338 -16.61 -3.97 -35.20
C ASN A 338 -15.52 -3.06 -34.60
N THR A 339 -14.25 -3.35 -34.89
CA THR A 339 -13.10 -2.76 -34.23
C THR A 339 -13.04 -1.22 -34.31
N ALA A 340 -13.41 -0.66 -35.47
CA ALA A 340 -13.37 0.81 -35.67
C ALA A 340 -14.39 1.57 -34.78
N THR A 341 -15.52 0.94 -34.43
CA THR A 341 -16.59 1.60 -33.66
C THR A 341 -17.20 0.59 -32.72
N PRO A 342 -16.80 0.58 -31.43
CA PRO A 342 -17.42 -0.29 -30.43
C PRO A 342 -18.93 -0.02 -30.34
N ILE A 343 -19.74 -1.08 -30.46
CA ILE A 343 -21.18 -1.01 -30.32
C ILE A 343 -21.52 -1.47 -28.90
N THR A 344 -21.70 -0.52 -28.00
CA THR A 344 -21.99 -0.80 -26.59
C THR A 344 -23.30 -0.13 -26.16
N PRO A 345 -24.11 -0.80 -25.34
CA PRO A 345 -25.34 -0.21 -24.81
C PRO A 345 -25.06 0.67 -23.58
N ILE A 346 -23.82 0.73 -23.10
CA ILE A 346 -23.45 1.37 -21.84
C ILE A 346 -22.62 2.63 -22.04
N SER A 347 -22.71 3.52 -21.04
CA SER A 347 -21.81 4.67 -20.87
C SER A 347 -21.58 4.93 -19.39
N ILE A 348 -20.33 4.82 -18.93
CA ILE A 348 -19.97 5.21 -17.55
C ILE A 348 -20.06 6.72 -17.42
N ASN A 349 -20.84 7.21 -16.44
CA ASN A 349 -21.07 8.64 -16.22
C ASN A 349 -20.22 9.19 -15.07
N LYS A 350 -20.10 8.41 -13.98
CA LYS A 350 -19.34 8.80 -12.79
C LYS A 350 -18.65 7.59 -12.20
N ILE A 351 -17.44 7.80 -11.68
CA ILE A 351 -16.68 6.77 -10.97
C ILE A 351 -15.90 7.42 -9.83
N GLU A 352 -15.79 6.71 -8.73
CA GLU A 352 -14.84 6.97 -7.65
C GLU A 352 -13.97 5.73 -7.46
N VAL A 353 -12.67 5.95 -7.44
CA VAL A 353 -11.67 4.88 -7.34
C VAL A 353 -10.93 5.04 -6.02
N TRP A 354 -10.87 3.97 -5.26
CA TRP A 354 -10.30 3.94 -3.93
C TRP A 354 -9.25 2.84 -3.82
N VAL A 355 -8.12 3.17 -3.20
CA VAL A 355 -7.00 2.24 -3.00
C VAL A 355 -6.55 2.24 -1.56
N THR A 356 -5.83 1.20 -1.16
CA THR A 356 -5.13 1.15 0.12
C THR A 356 -4.23 2.37 0.27
N ASN A 357 -4.36 3.08 1.37
CA ASN A 357 -3.57 4.29 1.62
C ASN A 357 -2.18 3.93 2.16
N LYS A 358 -1.18 4.12 1.34
CA LYS A 358 0.24 3.99 1.72
C LYS A 358 0.93 5.34 1.94
N SER A 359 0.22 6.42 1.67
CA SER A 359 0.69 7.78 1.92
C SER A 359 0.24 8.28 3.29
N ASN A 360 0.97 9.21 3.87
CA ASN A 360 0.56 9.89 5.10
C ASN A 360 -0.49 11.00 4.86
N ASN A 361 -1.14 10.99 3.70
CA ASN A 361 -2.19 11.95 3.39
C ASN A 361 -3.58 11.34 3.67
N PHE A 362 -4.27 11.88 4.65
CA PHE A 362 -5.59 11.44 5.09
C PHE A 362 -6.70 12.45 4.78
N THR A 363 -6.44 13.46 3.95
CA THR A 363 -7.35 14.59 3.73
C THR A 363 -8.73 14.18 3.22
N GLU A 364 -8.79 13.18 2.33
CA GLU A 364 -10.04 12.64 1.77
C GLU A 364 -10.19 11.13 2.06
N ALA A 365 -9.49 10.64 3.09
CA ALA A 365 -9.51 9.22 3.40
C ALA A 365 -10.87 8.78 3.96
N ARG A 366 -11.33 7.59 3.56
CA ARG A 366 -12.57 6.97 4.03
C ARG A 366 -12.35 5.52 4.41
N ASN A 367 -13.12 5.05 5.37
CA ASN A 367 -13.22 3.63 5.66
C ASN A 367 -14.08 2.95 4.60
N ILE A 368 -13.66 1.79 4.14
CA ILE A 368 -14.30 1.07 3.04
C ILE A 368 -14.49 -0.39 3.40
N LEU A 369 -15.66 -0.90 3.06
CA LEU A 369 -15.94 -2.32 2.92
C LEU A 369 -16.09 -2.61 1.43
N ALA A 370 -15.12 -3.29 0.85
CA ALA A 370 -15.15 -3.66 -0.55
C ALA A 370 -15.64 -5.11 -0.69
N LEU A 371 -16.69 -5.34 -1.47
CA LEU A 371 -17.38 -6.61 -1.62
C LEU A 371 -17.19 -7.14 -3.04
N GLN A 372 -16.80 -8.43 -3.16
CA GLN A 372 -16.56 -9.05 -4.45
C GLN A 372 -17.82 -9.15 -5.33
N ASP A 373 -18.91 -9.65 -4.74
CA ASP A 373 -20.17 -9.90 -5.49
C ASP A 373 -21.09 -8.69 -5.55
N LEU A 374 -20.66 -7.53 -5.04
CA LEU A 374 -21.49 -6.32 -5.05
C LEU A 374 -21.96 -5.97 -6.45
N GLY A 375 -23.28 -5.91 -6.62
CA GLY A 375 -23.93 -5.54 -7.86
C GLY A 375 -23.80 -6.56 -9.00
N GLU A 376 -23.23 -7.73 -8.79
CA GLU A 376 -23.21 -8.79 -9.79
C GLU A 376 -24.55 -9.52 -9.85
N HIS A 377 -24.92 -9.99 -11.04
CA HIS A 377 -26.12 -10.80 -11.23
C HIS A 377 -25.81 -12.30 -11.15
N GLU A 378 -26.85 -13.12 -11.09
CA GLU A 378 -26.80 -14.55 -10.74
C GLU A 378 -25.61 -15.35 -11.32
N PRO A 379 -25.28 -15.34 -12.61
CA PRO A 379 -24.16 -16.16 -13.13
C PRO A 379 -22.78 -15.75 -12.59
N ASN A 380 -22.66 -14.51 -12.12
CA ASN A 380 -21.40 -13.91 -11.68
C ASN A 380 -21.26 -13.79 -10.16
N ILE A 381 -22.24 -14.30 -9.41
CA ILE A 381 -22.18 -14.36 -7.95
C ILE A 381 -21.29 -15.55 -7.55
N TYR A 382 -20.23 -15.27 -6.85
CA TYR A 382 -19.29 -16.28 -6.35
C TYR A 382 -19.75 -16.89 -5.03
N ASN A 383 -20.23 -16.07 -4.11
CA ASN A 383 -20.70 -16.53 -2.81
C ASN A 383 -22.14 -17.03 -2.91
N GLN A 384 -22.34 -18.30 -2.55
CA GLN A 384 -23.62 -19.00 -2.70
C GLN A 384 -24.56 -18.87 -1.50
N LEU A 385 -24.32 -17.92 -0.58
CA LEU A 385 -25.24 -17.65 0.53
C LEU A 385 -26.60 -17.20 -0.02
N PRO A 386 -27.72 -17.88 0.36
CA PRO A 386 -29.05 -17.64 -0.24
C PRO A 386 -29.50 -16.17 -0.14
N GLN A 387 -29.25 -15.50 0.99
CA GLN A 387 -29.62 -14.11 1.22
C GLN A 387 -28.88 -13.12 0.29
N PHE A 388 -27.74 -13.53 -0.30
CA PHE A 388 -26.99 -12.69 -1.23
C PHE A 388 -27.37 -12.94 -2.69
N GLN A 389 -28.15 -13.99 -2.97
CA GLN A 389 -28.61 -14.32 -4.32
C GLN A 389 -29.96 -13.65 -4.67
N GLU A 390 -30.71 -13.22 -3.67
CA GLU A 390 -32.02 -12.64 -3.87
C GLU A 390 -31.91 -11.25 -4.51
N THR A 391 -32.66 -11.03 -5.58
CA THR A 391 -32.83 -9.71 -6.20
C THR A 391 -33.81 -8.88 -5.39
N VAL A 392 -33.44 -7.68 -4.97
CA VAL A 392 -34.26 -6.84 -4.13
C VAL A 392 -35.16 -5.91 -4.98
N GLY A 393 -36.47 -6.08 -4.86
CA GLY A 393 -37.43 -5.05 -5.16
C GLY A 393 -37.80 -4.78 -6.64
N LEU A 394 -37.38 -5.61 -7.60
CA LEU A 394 -37.68 -5.41 -9.00
C LEU A 394 -38.64 -6.47 -9.56
N PRO A 395 -39.73 -6.06 -10.23
CA PRO A 395 -40.74 -6.97 -10.77
C PRO A 395 -40.34 -7.69 -12.07
N TYR A 396 -39.09 -7.44 -12.61
CA TYR A 396 -38.63 -8.05 -13.85
C TYR A 396 -37.18 -8.55 -13.74
N PRO A 397 -36.83 -9.62 -14.45
CA PRO A 397 -35.44 -10.09 -14.51
C PRO A 397 -34.60 -9.14 -15.40
N GLN A 398 -34.38 -7.92 -14.93
CA GLN A 398 -33.39 -6.99 -15.49
C GLN A 398 -31.98 -7.31 -14.99
N ASN A 399 -31.80 -8.51 -14.54
CA ASN A 399 -30.68 -9.02 -13.77
C ASN A 399 -29.42 -9.26 -14.59
N ILE A 400 -29.36 -8.78 -15.83
CA ILE A 400 -28.16 -8.85 -16.65
C ILE A 400 -27.20 -7.68 -16.40
N PHE A 401 -27.73 -6.55 -15.88
CA PHE A 401 -26.93 -5.34 -15.65
C PHE A 401 -26.43 -5.26 -14.22
N PRO A 402 -25.16 -4.87 -14.00
CA PRO A 402 -24.64 -4.67 -12.66
C PRO A 402 -25.24 -3.43 -11.99
N PHE A 403 -25.82 -3.59 -10.80
CA PHE A 403 -26.32 -2.50 -9.96
C PHE A 403 -26.52 -2.99 -8.52
N ASN A 404 -26.66 -2.07 -7.55
CA ASN A 404 -26.69 -2.42 -6.13
C ASN A 404 -27.76 -3.47 -5.75
N ASP A 405 -28.92 -3.43 -6.40
CA ASP A 405 -30.02 -4.35 -6.12
C ASP A 405 -30.07 -5.55 -7.09
N ALA A 406 -29.01 -5.81 -7.86
CA ALA A 406 -28.90 -7.00 -8.72
C ALA A 406 -28.90 -8.29 -7.91
N ASN A 407 -28.45 -8.21 -6.67
CA ASN A 407 -28.53 -9.26 -5.67
C ASN A 407 -28.76 -8.66 -4.27
N GLY A 408 -29.00 -9.50 -3.25
CA GLY A 408 -29.33 -9.06 -1.90
C GLY A 408 -28.14 -8.49 -1.10
N LEU A 409 -26.91 -8.59 -1.60
CA LEU A 409 -25.70 -8.30 -0.83
C LEU A 409 -25.64 -6.84 -0.34
N TYR A 410 -25.90 -5.88 -1.22
CA TYR A 410 -25.91 -4.47 -0.84
C TYR A 410 -26.97 -4.18 0.22
N TYR A 411 -28.19 -4.67 -0.01
CA TYR A 411 -29.32 -4.45 0.89
C TYR A 411 -29.05 -5.02 2.28
N GLU A 412 -28.59 -6.25 2.36
CA GLU A 412 -28.24 -6.90 3.62
C GLU A 412 -27.16 -6.12 4.37
N MET A 413 -26.09 -5.73 3.70
CA MET A 413 -24.99 -4.99 4.33
C MET A 413 -25.40 -3.57 4.75
N ALA A 414 -26.20 -2.88 3.96
CA ALA A 414 -26.58 -1.51 4.25
C ALA A 414 -27.67 -1.39 5.33
N ASN A 415 -28.58 -2.36 5.43
CA ASN A 415 -29.78 -2.30 6.28
C ASN A 415 -29.76 -3.35 7.40
N THR A 416 -29.65 -4.65 7.09
CA THR A 416 -29.71 -5.73 8.09
C THR A 416 -28.48 -5.74 8.98
N TYR A 417 -27.29 -5.58 8.38
CA TYR A 417 -26.00 -5.56 9.07
C TYR A 417 -25.40 -4.15 9.15
N SER A 418 -26.22 -3.16 9.41
CA SER A 418 -25.84 -1.74 9.40
C SER A 418 -24.68 -1.38 10.33
N ASP A 419 -24.37 -2.21 11.31
CA ASP A 419 -23.19 -2.05 12.19
C ASP A 419 -21.84 -2.06 11.45
N ILE A 420 -21.81 -2.55 10.19
CA ILE A 420 -20.62 -2.42 9.31
C ILE A 420 -20.26 -0.98 9.00
N ARG A 421 -21.17 -0.03 9.22
CA ARG A 421 -20.86 1.40 9.09
C ARG A 421 -19.76 1.87 10.03
N PHE A 422 -19.54 1.12 11.09
CA PHE A 422 -18.40 1.32 12.01
C PHE A 422 -17.29 0.34 11.66
N VAL A 423 -16.16 0.85 11.20
CA VAL A 423 -15.04 0.03 10.69
C VAL A 423 -14.54 -1.02 11.70
N GLN A 424 -14.59 -0.73 13.00
CA GLN A 424 -14.22 -1.67 14.06
C GLN A 424 -15.15 -2.88 14.14
N ASN A 425 -16.42 -2.75 13.72
CA ASN A 425 -17.43 -3.81 13.81
C ASN A 425 -17.43 -4.74 12.59
N ILE A 426 -16.82 -4.34 11.47
CA ILE A 426 -16.86 -5.13 10.22
C ILE A 426 -16.43 -6.57 10.48
N THR A 427 -15.29 -6.78 11.14
CA THR A 427 -14.77 -8.14 11.37
C THR A 427 -15.73 -8.98 12.22
N SER A 428 -16.35 -8.40 13.27
CA SER A 428 -17.30 -9.11 14.13
C SER A 428 -18.61 -9.42 13.41
N VAL A 429 -19.10 -8.51 12.56
CA VAL A 429 -20.29 -8.75 11.74
C VAL A 429 -20.02 -9.84 10.70
N MET A 430 -18.91 -9.74 9.98
CA MET A 430 -18.55 -10.73 8.95
C MET A 430 -18.30 -12.13 9.54
N SER A 431 -17.82 -12.23 10.79
CA SER A 431 -17.64 -13.52 11.46
C SER A 431 -18.95 -14.27 11.72
N GLN A 432 -20.10 -13.61 11.67
CA GLN A 432 -21.42 -14.25 11.82
C GLN A 432 -21.74 -15.19 10.66
N PHE A 433 -21.13 -14.98 9.49
CA PHE A 433 -21.27 -15.84 8.32
C PHE A 433 -20.31 -17.05 8.35
N GLY A 434 -19.53 -17.20 9.41
CA GLY A 434 -18.61 -18.32 9.60
C GLY A 434 -17.54 -18.42 8.50
N THR A 435 -17.35 -19.64 7.98
CA THR A 435 -16.36 -19.92 6.91
C THR A 435 -16.92 -19.71 5.50
N GLU A 436 -18.15 -19.27 5.36
CA GLU A 436 -18.80 -19.11 4.07
C GLU A 436 -18.56 -17.71 3.45
N PHE A 437 -18.22 -16.72 4.28
CA PHE A 437 -17.90 -15.35 3.84
C PHE A 437 -16.58 -14.87 4.45
N ILE A 438 -15.50 -14.92 3.69
CA ILE A 438 -14.12 -14.82 4.19
C ILE A 438 -13.47 -13.53 3.69
N GLY A 439 -12.76 -12.84 4.58
CA GLY A 439 -11.89 -11.71 4.23
C GLY A 439 -10.74 -12.13 3.30
N GLY A 440 -10.37 -11.28 2.34
CA GLY A 440 -9.39 -11.58 1.31
C GLY A 440 -9.91 -12.45 0.15
N ARG A 441 -11.15 -12.95 0.26
CA ARG A 441 -11.85 -13.71 -0.78
C ARG A 441 -13.13 -13.00 -1.20
N ASP A 442 -14.08 -12.84 -0.26
CA ASP A 442 -15.40 -12.29 -0.55
C ASP A 442 -15.47 -10.79 -0.26
N PHE A 443 -14.66 -10.32 0.65
CA PHE A 443 -14.60 -8.91 1.02
C PHE A 443 -13.21 -8.48 1.47
N GLU A 444 -12.95 -7.18 1.35
CA GLU A 444 -11.78 -6.52 1.92
C GLU A 444 -12.23 -5.33 2.78
N LYS A 445 -11.60 -5.21 3.95
CA LYS A 445 -11.75 -4.08 4.85
C LYS A 445 -10.57 -3.14 4.68
N ILE A 446 -10.81 -1.89 4.30
CA ILE A 446 -9.76 -0.90 4.14
C ILE A 446 -10.03 0.26 5.10
N GLU A 447 -9.12 0.44 6.05
CA GLU A 447 -9.17 1.58 6.95
C GLU A 447 -8.46 2.77 6.29
N GLN A 448 -9.14 3.92 6.28
CA GLN A 448 -8.62 5.17 5.73
C GLN A 448 -8.10 5.03 4.28
N ALA A 449 -8.85 4.35 3.43
CA ALA A 449 -8.55 4.24 2.00
C ALA A 449 -8.39 5.62 1.35
N ARG A 450 -7.46 5.73 0.40
CA ARG A 450 -7.22 6.94 -0.37
C ARG A 450 -8.06 6.94 -1.64
N LYS A 451 -8.72 8.06 -1.91
CA LYS A 451 -9.38 8.30 -3.19
C LYS A 451 -8.33 8.70 -4.24
N LEU A 452 -8.36 8.03 -5.38
CA LEU A 452 -7.51 8.43 -6.52
C LEU A 452 -8.07 9.70 -7.16
N SER A 453 -7.18 10.64 -7.50
CA SER A 453 -7.55 11.80 -8.30
C SER A 453 -7.82 11.38 -9.76
N PRO A 454 -8.65 12.12 -10.52
CA PRO A 454 -8.92 11.82 -11.93
C PRO A 454 -7.68 11.80 -12.83
N SER A 455 -6.57 12.39 -12.38
CA SER A 455 -5.28 12.37 -13.09
C SER A 455 -4.48 11.09 -12.87
N GLU A 456 -4.84 10.24 -11.88
CA GLU A 456 -4.12 9.01 -11.54
C GLU A 456 -4.67 7.76 -12.25
N TYR A 457 -5.79 7.89 -12.95
CA TYR A 457 -6.39 6.79 -13.71
C TYR A 457 -7.11 7.31 -14.96
N THR A 458 -7.37 6.41 -15.89
CA THR A 458 -8.21 6.67 -17.07
C THR A 458 -9.37 5.68 -17.10
N VAL A 459 -10.51 6.10 -17.64
CA VAL A 459 -11.71 5.27 -17.75
C VAL A 459 -12.10 5.13 -19.21
N ASN A 460 -12.30 3.90 -19.67
CA ASN A 460 -12.99 3.67 -20.92
C ASN A 460 -14.50 3.57 -20.64
N ALA A 461 -15.20 4.68 -20.87
CA ALA A 461 -16.62 4.80 -20.53
C ALA A 461 -17.52 3.85 -21.34
N ARG A 462 -17.11 3.45 -22.55
CA ARG A 462 -17.88 2.57 -23.43
C ARG A 462 -17.65 1.09 -23.13
N LEU A 463 -16.45 0.72 -22.72
CA LEU A 463 -16.08 -0.68 -22.48
C LEU A 463 -16.10 -1.06 -21.00
N GLY A 464 -16.31 -0.09 -20.09
CA GLY A 464 -16.46 -0.34 -18.66
C GLY A 464 -15.19 -0.87 -17.98
N TYR A 465 -14.02 -0.34 -18.32
CA TYR A 465 -12.77 -0.65 -17.62
C TYR A 465 -12.01 0.61 -17.21
N ILE A 466 -11.14 0.45 -16.23
CA ILE A 466 -10.22 1.48 -15.77
C ILE A 466 -8.78 1.06 -15.96
N SER A 467 -7.91 2.05 -16.13
CA SER A 467 -6.46 1.89 -16.18
C SER A 467 -5.83 2.83 -15.19
N VAL A 468 -5.14 2.30 -14.19
CA VAL A 468 -4.39 3.11 -13.21
C VAL A 468 -3.00 3.43 -13.75
N ASN A 469 -2.50 4.64 -13.47
CA ASN A 469 -1.22 5.08 -14.03
C ASN A 469 -0.02 4.33 -13.44
N SER A 470 -0.12 3.91 -12.18
CA SER A 470 0.88 3.05 -11.53
C SER A 470 0.32 1.67 -11.32
N ALA A 471 1.10 0.63 -11.60
CA ALA A 471 0.70 -0.73 -11.27
C ALA A 471 0.48 -0.86 -9.76
N LEU A 472 -0.59 -1.56 -9.39
CA LEU A 472 -0.89 -1.81 -7.98
C LEU A 472 0.00 -2.94 -7.45
N ASN A 473 0.50 -2.78 -6.25
CA ASN A 473 1.22 -3.85 -5.57
C ASN A 473 0.29 -4.99 -5.14
N THR A 474 0.86 -6.12 -4.78
CA THR A 474 0.09 -7.31 -4.38
C THR A 474 -0.80 -7.05 -3.17
N ASP A 475 -0.32 -6.28 -2.20
CA ASP A 475 -1.01 -5.91 -0.97
C ASP A 475 -1.97 -4.72 -1.10
N GLU A 476 -2.03 -4.06 -2.26
CA GLU A 476 -2.96 -2.97 -2.50
C GLU A 476 -4.31 -3.48 -2.97
N VAL A 477 -5.35 -2.99 -2.33
CA VAL A 477 -6.74 -3.26 -2.69
C VAL A 477 -7.25 -2.13 -3.56
N LEU A 478 -7.98 -2.49 -4.61
CA LEU A 478 -8.69 -1.56 -5.49
C LEU A 478 -10.19 -1.76 -5.34
N ALA A 479 -10.88 -0.72 -4.95
CA ALA A 479 -12.34 -0.70 -4.83
C ALA A 479 -12.93 0.50 -5.58
N VAL A 480 -14.13 0.34 -6.11
CA VAL A 480 -14.78 1.37 -6.90
C VAL A 480 -16.25 1.54 -6.54
N ALA A 481 -16.73 2.76 -6.71
CA ALA A 481 -18.16 3.05 -6.94
C ALA A 481 -18.29 3.66 -8.32
N PHE A 482 -19.30 3.24 -9.08
CA PHE A 482 -19.56 3.79 -10.41
C PHE A 482 -21.04 3.82 -10.72
N ASN A 483 -21.43 4.77 -11.57
CA ASN A 483 -22.72 4.73 -12.22
C ASN A 483 -22.57 4.79 -13.74
N TYR A 484 -23.51 4.21 -14.42
CA TYR A 484 -23.55 4.15 -15.87
C TYR A 484 -24.99 4.19 -16.37
N THR A 485 -25.14 4.62 -17.60
CA THR A 485 -26.42 4.60 -18.29
C THR A 485 -26.45 3.49 -19.32
N SER A 486 -27.54 2.74 -19.35
CA SER A 486 -27.84 1.76 -20.39
C SER A 486 -29.29 1.92 -20.81
N ASN A 487 -29.53 2.07 -22.12
CA ASN A 487 -30.88 2.25 -22.67
C ASN A 487 -31.69 3.37 -21.99
N GLY A 488 -31.03 4.46 -21.58
CA GLY A 488 -31.66 5.60 -20.90
C GLY A 488 -31.94 5.42 -19.42
N ILE A 489 -31.60 4.25 -18.83
CA ILE A 489 -31.70 3.97 -17.38
C ILE A 489 -30.32 4.10 -16.76
N THR A 490 -30.26 4.77 -15.62
CA THR A 490 -29.02 4.90 -14.84
C THR A 490 -28.95 3.82 -13.76
N TYR A 491 -27.85 3.10 -13.72
CA TYR A 491 -27.53 2.06 -12.76
C TYR A 491 -26.33 2.49 -11.90
N GLN A 492 -26.32 2.12 -10.63
CA GLN A 492 -25.23 2.41 -9.71
C GLN A 492 -24.75 1.14 -9.00
N VAL A 493 -23.43 0.99 -8.90
CA VAL A 493 -22.75 -0.04 -8.10
C VAL A 493 -21.86 0.65 -7.08
N GLY A 494 -22.02 0.28 -5.82
CA GLY A 494 -21.33 0.90 -4.69
C GLY A 494 -21.89 2.26 -4.30
N GLU A 495 -21.29 2.85 -3.29
CA GLU A 495 -21.69 4.15 -2.72
C GLU A 495 -20.65 5.22 -3.04
N PHE A 496 -21.09 6.35 -3.55
CA PHE A 496 -20.19 7.50 -3.68
C PHE A 496 -19.97 8.19 -2.33
N SER A 497 -18.84 8.84 -2.20
CA SER A 497 -18.54 9.65 -1.02
C SER A 497 -19.54 10.79 -0.80
N THR A 498 -20.33 11.11 -1.83
CA THR A 498 -21.38 12.15 -1.85
C THR A 498 -22.80 11.63 -1.58
N ASP A 499 -23.00 10.31 -1.42
CA ASP A 499 -24.33 9.69 -1.28
C ASP A 499 -24.91 9.77 0.15
N GLY A 500 -24.40 10.68 0.97
CA GLY A 500 -24.94 10.94 2.32
C GLY A 500 -24.29 10.11 3.43
N VAL A 501 -23.42 9.17 3.12
CA VAL A 501 -22.63 8.45 4.13
C VAL A 501 -21.47 9.33 4.58
N THR A 502 -21.60 9.93 5.77
CA THR A 502 -20.60 10.87 6.30
C THR A 502 -19.43 10.14 6.98
N ALA A 503 -18.23 10.72 6.90
CA ALA A 503 -17.08 10.22 7.68
C ALA A 503 -17.39 10.32 9.19
N PRO A 504 -16.99 9.36 10.02
CA PRO A 504 -16.09 8.21 9.75
C PRO A 504 -16.79 6.92 9.29
N GLN A 505 -18.07 6.98 8.91
CA GLN A 505 -18.82 5.80 8.47
C GLN A 505 -18.17 5.14 7.24
N THR A 506 -18.29 3.82 7.20
CA THR A 506 -17.75 2.98 6.13
C THR A 506 -18.60 3.06 4.86
N LEU A 507 -17.95 3.24 3.71
CA LEU A 507 -18.57 3.13 2.39
C LEU A 507 -18.59 1.66 1.93
N ILE A 508 -19.66 1.25 1.27
CA ILE A 508 -19.80 -0.07 0.65
C ILE A 508 -19.44 0.06 -0.83
N LEU A 509 -18.35 -0.59 -1.26
CA LEU A 509 -17.80 -0.48 -2.60
C LEU A 509 -17.67 -1.84 -3.28
N LYS A 510 -17.58 -1.83 -4.62
CA LYS A 510 -17.23 -3.01 -5.42
C LYS A 510 -15.75 -3.29 -5.30
N LEU A 511 -15.40 -4.52 -4.92
CA LEU A 511 -14.03 -5.00 -4.92
C LEU A 511 -13.62 -5.34 -6.35
N ILE A 512 -12.55 -4.73 -6.83
CA ILE A 512 -11.97 -4.98 -8.15
C ILE A 512 -10.69 -5.82 -8.05
N LYS A 513 -9.80 -5.47 -7.13
CA LYS A 513 -8.59 -6.21 -6.81
C LYS A 513 -8.46 -6.33 -5.30
N GLY A 514 -8.37 -7.54 -4.80
CA GLY A 514 -8.08 -7.83 -3.39
C GLY A 514 -6.60 -8.06 -3.15
N THR A 515 -6.27 -8.41 -1.91
CA THR A 515 -4.93 -8.84 -1.49
C THR A 515 -4.62 -10.27 -1.96
N ASN A 516 -5.64 -11.08 -2.21
CA ASN A 516 -5.48 -12.44 -2.69
C ASN A 516 -5.60 -12.49 -4.23
N LEU A 517 -4.49 -12.76 -4.90
CA LEU A 517 -4.39 -12.83 -6.37
C LEU A 517 -4.55 -14.27 -6.91
N SER A 518 -5.29 -15.13 -6.24
CA SER A 518 -5.52 -16.50 -6.72
C SER A 518 -6.30 -16.49 -8.04
N PRO A 519 -5.85 -17.23 -9.07
CA PRO A 519 -6.59 -17.39 -10.33
C PRO A 519 -7.96 -18.06 -10.19
N ARG A 520 -8.24 -18.66 -9.05
CA ARG A 520 -9.54 -19.29 -8.73
C ARG A 520 -10.60 -18.28 -8.30
N LEU A 521 -10.18 -17.05 -7.98
CA LEU A 521 -11.09 -16.00 -7.54
C LEU A 521 -11.63 -15.20 -8.74
N PRO A 522 -12.91 -14.79 -8.71
CA PRO A 522 -13.48 -13.97 -9.77
C PRO A 522 -12.76 -12.64 -9.99
N THR A 523 -12.20 -12.04 -8.93
CA THR A 523 -11.42 -10.81 -9.02
C THR A 523 -10.20 -10.94 -9.94
N TRP A 524 -9.61 -12.14 -10.09
CA TRP A 524 -8.56 -12.42 -11.06
C TRP A 524 -9.01 -12.20 -12.50
N ASN A 525 -10.27 -12.49 -12.80
CA ASN A 525 -10.85 -12.31 -14.13
C ASN A 525 -11.16 -10.85 -14.45
N LEU A 526 -11.30 -9.99 -13.43
CA LEU A 526 -11.49 -8.55 -13.65
C LEU A 526 -10.22 -7.87 -14.13
N MET A 527 -9.04 -8.42 -13.87
CA MET A 527 -7.78 -7.92 -14.39
C MET A 527 -7.67 -8.22 -15.89
N MET A 528 -7.40 -7.19 -16.70
CA MET A 528 -7.18 -7.32 -18.13
C MET A 528 -5.80 -7.92 -18.40
N LYS A 529 -5.74 -8.95 -19.23
CA LYS A 529 -4.51 -9.68 -19.62
C LYS A 529 -4.20 -9.53 -21.10
N ASN A 530 -4.90 -8.62 -21.76
CA ASN A 530 -4.82 -8.33 -23.19
C ASN A 530 -4.19 -6.96 -23.48
N VAL A 531 -3.52 -6.35 -22.50
CA VAL A 531 -2.83 -5.07 -22.64
C VAL A 531 -1.33 -5.27 -22.44
N TYR A 532 -0.52 -4.73 -23.38
CA TYR A 532 0.93 -4.87 -23.39
C TYR A 532 1.60 -3.50 -23.40
N ASN A 533 2.59 -3.30 -22.55
CA ASN A 533 3.34 -2.06 -22.45
C ASN A 533 4.61 -2.14 -23.31
N LEU A 534 4.74 -1.22 -24.27
CA LEU A 534 5.91 -1.12 -25.16
C LEU A 534 7.09 -0.39 -24.52
N ASN A 535 6.94 0.13 -23.30
CA ASN A 535 7.91 1.01 -22.63
C ASN A 535 8.32 2.22 -23.49
N ALA A 536 7.38 2.72 -24.29
CA ALA A 536 7.51 3.87 -25.14
C ALA A 536 6.38 4.86 -24.83
N TYR A 537 6.56 6.10 -25.21
CA TYR A 537 5.57 7.16 -25.02
C TYR A 537 5.33 7.90 -26.33
N GLN A 538 4.14 8.46 -26.50
CA GLN A 538 3.77 9.26 -27.67
C GLN A 538 3.99 8.52 -28.99
N LEU A 539 3.43 7.31 -29.08
CA LEU A 539 3.48 6.52 -30.30
C LEU A 539 2.80 7.28 -31.46
N THR A 540 3.40 7.22 -32.64
CA THR A 540 2.83 7.75 -33.87
C THR A 540 2.35 6.61 -34.75
N SER A 541 1.27 6.80 -35.51
CA SER A 541 0.78 5.81 -36.47
C SER A 541 1.71 5.65 -37.68
N ASP A 542 2.51 6.70 -37.97
CA ASP A 542 3.43 6.70 -39.08
C ASP A 542 4.55 5.71 -38.83
N GLU A 543 4.72 4.78 -39.77
CA GLU A 543 5.73 3.70 -39.74
C GLU A 543 5.60 2.72 -38.53
N PHE A 544 4.53 2.82 -37.73
CA PHE A 544 4.29 1.86 -36.66
C PHE A 544 3.91 0.50 -37.27
N ARG A 545 4.64 -0.55 -36.88
CA ARG A 545 4.38 -1.92 -37.30
C ARG A 545 4.39 -2.85 -36.12
N LEU A 546 3.32 -3.61 -35.97
CA LEU A 546 3.20 -4.68 -35.00
C LEU A 546 3.00 -5.99 -35.76
N ASN A 547 3.69 -7.04 -35.34
CA ASN A 547 3.44 -8.40 -35.76
C ASN A 547 3.27 -9.28 -34.53
N VAL A 548 2.35 -10.22 -34.59
CA VAL A 548 2.27 -11.32 -33.64
C VAL A 548 3.00 -12.51 -34.27
N VAL A 549 3.98 -13.02 -33.56
CA VAL A 549 4.83 -14.10 -34.08
C VAL A 549 4.83 -15.31 -33.15
N TYR A 550 4.99 -16.48 -33.72
CA TYR A 550 5.16 -17.75 -33.04
C TYR A 550 6.55 -18.30 -33.33
N GLN A 551 7.26 -18.74 -32.32
CA GLN A 551 8.53 -19.41 -32.50
C GLN A 551 8.29 -20.88 -32.81
N ASN A 552 8.56 -21.26 -34.04
CA ASN A 552 8.34 -22.64 -34.49
C ASN A 552 9.26 -23.61 -33.74
N ASP A 553 8.69 -24.59 -33.07
CA ASP A 553 9.39 -25.55 -32.21
C ASP A 553 10.41 -26.40 -32.99
N SER A 554 10.10 -26.70 -34.24
CA SER A 554 10.95 -27.57 -35.07
C SER A 554 12.14 -26.84 -35.68
N THR A 555 11.95 -25.57 -36.09
CA THR A 555 12.98 -24.79 -36.78
C THR A 555 13.63 -23.72 -35.93
N GLY A 556 12.98 -23.31 -34.81
CA GLY A 556 13.40 -22.20 -33.98
C GLY A 556 13.23 -20.83 -34.64
N THR A 557 12.59 -20.74 -35.78
CA THR A 557 12.36 -19.49 -36.52
C THR A 557 11.07 -18.83 -36.07
N LEU A 558 11.07 -17.49 -36.04
CA LEU A 558 9.87 -16.71 -35.81
C LEU A 558 9.03 -16.65 -37.08
N ILE A 559 7.77 -17.09 -37.00
CA ILE A 559 6.80 -17.04 -38.09
C ILE A 559 5.53 -16.33 -37.60
N ASN A 560 4.84 -15.63 -38.48
CA ASN A 560 3.64 -14.86 -38.15
C ASN A 560 2.33 -15.65 -38.36
N TYR A 561 2.41 -16.97 -38.47
CA TYR A 561 1.26 -17.87 -38.60
C TYR A 561 1.55 -19.21 -37.94
N ILE A 562 0.51 -19.96 -37.56
CA ILE A 562 0.63 -21.35 -37.10
C ILE A 562 0.44 -22.27 -38.28
N PRO A 563 1.41 -23.16 -38.60
CA PRO A 563 1.38 -23.98 -39.82
C PRO A 563 0.44 -25.20 -39.72
N GLU A 564 -0.36 -25.32 -38.70
CA GLU A 564 -1.21 -26.46 -38.40
C GLU A 564 -2.67 -26.03 -38.13
N GLY A 565 -3.59 -26.98 -38.29
CA GLY A 565 -4.99 -26.79 -37.95
C GLY A 565 -5.77 -25.87 -38.89
N ARG A 566 -6.90 -25.39 -38.41
CA ARG A 566 -7.85 -24.57 -39.18
C ARG A 566 -7.31 -23.18 -39.50
N ILE A 567 -6.43 -22.65 -38.70
CA ILE A 567 -5.85 -21.31 -38.88
C ILE A 567 -4.58 -21.31 -39.76
N ASN A 568 -4.22 -22.46 -40.30
CA ASN A 568 -3.11 -22.54 -41.25
C ASN A 568 -3.37 -21.64 -42.46
N GLY A 569 -2.41 -20.80 -42.80
CA GLY A 569 -2.53 -19.82 -43.87
C GLY A 569 -3.10 -18.46 -43.47
N HIS A 570 -3.53 -18.30 -42.22
CA HIS A 570 -3.94 -17.02 -41.65
C HIS A 570 -2.83 -16.45 -40.78
N ILE A 571 -2.54 -15.16 -40.93
CA ILE A 571 -1.57 -14.46 -40.07
C ILE A 571 -2.14 -14.28 -38.66
N LEU A 572 -1.27 -14.32 -37.63
CA LEU A 572 -1.70 -14.22 -36.26
C LEU A 572 -2.35 -12.87 -35.93
N LEU A 573 -1.98 -11.78 -36.60
CA LEU A 573 -2.69 -10.51 -36.50
C LEU A 573 -4.18 -10.65 -36.84
N GLU A 574 -4.50 -11.34 -37.91
CA GLU A 574 -5.88 -11.63 -38.33
C GLU A 574 -6.60 -12.50 -37.30
N VAL A 575 -5.95 -13.57 -36.84
CA VAL A 575 -6.50 -14.49 -35.83
C VAL A 575 -6.81 -13.73 -34.51
N MET A 576 -5.96 -12.78 -34.12
CA MET A 576 -6.12 -11.97 -32.90
C MET A 576 -7.03 -10.74 -33.09
N ASN A 577 -7.73 -10.63 -34.24
CA ASN A 577 -8.61 -9.50 -34.56
C ASN A 577 -7.88 -8.12 -34.61
N LEU A 578 -6.60 -8.10 -34.93
CA LEU A 578 -5.78 -6.90 -35.08
C LEU A 578 -5.55 -6.47 -36.54
N ASP A 579 -6.12 -7.17 -37.50
CA ASP A 579 -6.14 -6.89 -38.92
C ASP A 579 -7.54 -7.17 -39.48
N LYS A 580 -8.42 -6.21 -39.33
CA LYS A 580 -9.81 -6.21 -39.82
C LYS A 580 -10.09 -5.10 -40.80
N LEU A 581 -9.26 -4.07 -40.79
CA LEU A 581 -9.46 -2.83 -41.53
C LEU A 581 -8.27 -2.57 -42.44
N ASN A 582 -8.50 -1.76 -43.44
CA ASN A 582 -7.42 -1.19 -44.24
C ASN A 582 -6.98 0.17 -43.68
N LYS A 583 -5.97 0.80 -44.28
CA LYS A 583 -5.50 2.14 -43.88
C LYS A 583 -6.57 3.23 -43.95
N GLN A 584 -7.65 3.03 -44.67
CA GLN A 584 -8.77 3.95 -44.77
C GLN A 584 -9.87 3.66 -43.73
N LEU A 585 -9.65 2.66 -42.85
CA LEU A 585 -10.62 2.15 -41.88
C LEU A 585 -11.84 1.47 -42.51
N ASP A 586 -11.76 1.02 -43.77
CA ASP A 586 -12.78 0.16 -44.37
C ASP A 586 -12.62 -1.28 -43.89
N PRO A 587 -13.68 -2.07 -43.77
CA PRO A 587 -13.66 -3.45 -43.27
C PRO A 587 -13.01 -4.41 -44.30
N TYR A 588 -11.73 -4.25 -44.54
CA TYR A 588 -10.92 -5.05 -45.44
C TYR A 588 -9.53 -5.29 -44.88
N LYS A 589 -9.13 -6.55 -44.74
CA LYS A 589 -7.82 -6.96 -44.21
C LYS A 589 -6.72 -6.61 -45.20
N ASP A 590 -5.67 -5.95 -44.73
CA ASP A 590 -4.52 -5.57 -45.57
C ASP A 590 -3.18 -6.17 -45.09
N GLY A 591 -3.22 -7.01 -44.07
CA GLY A 591 -2.04 -7.68 -43.51
C GLY A 591 -1.23 -6.80 -42.55
N LEU A 592 -1.76 -5.64 -42.21
CA LEU A 592 -1.11 -4.69 -41.32
C LEU A 592 -1.91 -4.55 -39.98
N PHE A 593 -1.22 -4.09 -38.99
CA PHE A 593 -1.84 -3.82 -37.69
C PHE A 593 -2.80 -2.63 -37.75
N ASP A 594 -4.02 -2.83 -37.27
CA ASP A 594 -5.05 -1.80 -37.17
C ASP A 594 -4.71 -0.80 -36.02
N TYR A 595 -4.08 0.30 -36.37
CA TYR A 595 -3.75 1.35 -35.39
C TYR A 595 -4.97 2.23 -35.12
N ILE A 596 -5.69 1.96 -34.01
CA ILE A 596 -6.91 2.69 -33.62
C ILE A 596 -6.74 3.20 -32.19
N GLU A 597 -6.60 4.53 -32.05
CA GLU A 597 -6.42 5.17 -30.76
C GLU A 597 -7.58 4.88 -29.80
N GLY A 598 -7.27 4.48 -28.58
CA GLY A 598 -8.24 4.14 -27.52
C GLY A 598 -8.89 2.76 -27.65
N ILE A 599 -8.58 2.00 -28.71
CA ILE A 599 -9.10 0.63 -28.95
C ILE A 599 -7.96 -0.38 -29.04
N THR A 600 -7.08 -0.25 -30.03
CA THR A 600 -5.92 -1.14 -30.19
C THR A 600 -4.62 -0.51 -29.69
N VAL A 601 -4.57 0.81 -29.57
CA VAL A 601 -3.40 1.55 -29.12
C VAL A 601 -3.81 2.64 -28.12
N GLN A 602 -3.00 2.83 -27.09
CA GLN A 602 -2.97 4.04 -26.26
C GLN A 602 -1.63 4.74 -26.53
N SER A 603 -1.61 5.65 -27.47
CA SER A 603 -0.38 6.30 -27.96
C SER A 603 0.38 7.02 -26.85
N ASN A 604 -0.33 7.78 -26.01
CA ASN A 604 0.27 8.57 -24.93
C ASN A 604 1.07 7.75 -23.93
N SER A 605 0.63 6.53 -23.66
CA SER A 605 1.21 5.63 -22.65
C SER A 605 1.95 4.43 -23.25
N GLY A 606 2.02 4.34 -24.58
CA GLY A 606 2.75 3.29 -25.30
C GLY A 606 2.21 1.89 -25.06
N ARG A 607 0.87 1.72 -25.07
CA ARG A 607 0.23 0.43 -24.83
C ARG A 607 -0.50 -0.08 -26.05
N ILE A 608 -0.39 -1.39 -26.25
CA ILE A 608 -1.18 -2.14 -27.23
C ILE A 608 -2.27 -2.88 -26.49
N ILE A 609 -3.50 -2.80 -27.02
CA ILE A 609 -4.67 -3.46 -26.47
C ILE A 609 -5.21 -4.43 -27.52
N PHE A 610 -5.33 -5.69 -27.16
CA PHE A 610 -5.98 -6.67 -28.02
C PHE A 610 -7.50 -6.54 -27.89
N PRO A 611 -8.25 -6.49 -29.01
CA PRO A 611 -9.71 -6.38 -28.99
C PRO A 611 -10.39 -7.71 -28.63
N VAL A 612 -9.69 -8.62 -28.00
CA VAL A 612 -10.13 -9.90 -27.48
C VAL A 612 -9.57 -10.12 -26.08
N LEU A 613 -10.33 -10.75 -25.21
CA LEU A 613 -9.99 -10.87 -23.77
C LEU A 613 -8.76 -11.71 -23.49
N GLU A 614 -8.67 -12.87 -24.11
CA GLU A 614 -7.62 -13.85 -23.86
C GLU A 614 -7.01 -14.28 -25.19
N PRO A 615 -6.21 -13.39 -25.83
CA PRO A 615 -5.76 -13.58 -27.20
C PRO A 615 -4.96 -14.88 -27.37
N PHE A 616 -4.06 -15.19 -26.45
CA PHE A 616 -3.19 -16.37 -26.51
C PHE A 616 -3.72 -17.58 -25.72
N GLY A 617 -4.87 -17.45 -25.06
CA GLY A 617 -5.57 -18.51 -24.34
C GLY A 617 -6.84 -18.93 -25.05
N LYS A 618 -7.99 -18.62 -24.45
CA LYS A 618 -9.31 -19.05 -24.93
C LYS A 618 -9.59 -18.66 -26.38
N HIS A 619 -9.24 -17.43 -26.79
CA HIS A 619 -9.50 -16.96 -28.14
C HIS A 619 -8.73 -17.78 -29.20
N LEU A 620 -7.45 -18.08 -28.95
CA LEU A 620 -6.62 -18.93 -29.79
C LEU A 620 -7.17 -20.38 -29.80
N ALA A 621 -7.54 -20.92 -28.65
CA ALA A 621 -8.15 -22.24 -28.51
C ALA A 621 -9.44 -22.37 -29.34
N ASP A 622 -10.33 -21.38 -29.26
CA ASP A 622 -11.58 -21.34 -30.02
C ASP A 622 -11.32 -21.24 -31.53
N SER A 623 -10.19 -20.65 -31.95
CA SER A 623 -9.78 -20.55 -33.34
C SER A 623 -9.18 -21.85 -33.86
N LEU A 624 -8.42 -22.58 -33.07
CA LEU A 624 -7.80 -23.86 -33.43
C LEU A 624 -8.83 -25.00 -33.50
N GLN A 625 -9.74 -25.11 -32.58
CA GLN A 625 -10.82 -26.11 -32.47
C GLN A 625 -10.35 -27.59 -32.45
N ASP A 626 -9.07 -27.85 -32.28
CA ASP A 626 -8.47 -29.17 -32.19
C ASP A 626 -7.83 -29.36 -30.81
N PRO A 627 -8.26 -30.35 -30.00
CA PRO A 627 -7.74 -30.54 -28.64
C PRO A 627 -6.22 -30.73 -28.57
N VAL A 628 -5.61 -31.39 -29.56
CA VAL A 628 -4.16 -31.63 -29.60
C VAL A 628 -3.42 -30.34 -29.89
N LEU A 629 -3.94 -29.54 -30.82
CA LEU A 629 -3.35 -28.24 -31.14
C LEU A 629 -3.59 -27.22 -30.04
N ILE A 630 -4.72 -27.27 -29.34
CA ILE A 630 -4.99 -26.43 -28.15
C ILE A 630 -3.95 -26.71 -27.07
N GLU A 631 -3.72 -27.97 -26.73
CA GLU A 631 -2.70 -28.35 -25.74
C GLU A 631 -1.28 -27.88 -26.14
N LYS A 632 -1.00 -27.87 -27.46
CA LYS A 632 0.30 -27.47 -27.99
C LYS A 632 0.51 -25.95 -28.00
N TYR A 633 -0.52 -25.16 -28.32
CA TYR A 633 -0.37 -23.73 -28.66
C TYR A 633 -1.01 -22.75 -27.64
N THR A 634 -1.77 -23.22 -26.67
CA THR A 634 -2.41 -22.42 -25.64
C THR A 634 -2.04 -22.89 -24.22
#